data_e35d236695dead8b6bd3e18cc124505a
#
_entry.id   e35d236695dead8b6bd3e18cc124505a
#
_cell.length_a   1.000
_cell.length_b   1.000
_cell.length_c   1.000
_cell.angle_alpha   90.00
_cell.angle_beta   90.00
_cell.angle_gamma   90.00
#
_symmetry.space_group_name_H-M   'P 1'
#
loop_
_entity.id
_entity.type
_entity.pdbx_description
1 polymer ?
#
loop_
_entity_poly.entity_id
_entity_poly.type
_entity_poly.pdbx_seq_one_letter_code
_entity_poly.pdbx_strand_id
1 'polypeptide(L)'
;MTKQPSSFAQPIVRYLPGIFFVSTLAAVSGPAAAQETPPEFDTSTVSFEEPVPEVLTTTRLRQPKTRVPGSTTIIEGSLIRDLGIKHLYEVFRLVPGMTVNFVGSHQPVVTYHGTSHYEQRRMQVLVDGRTAHRATLSDMDWESMPVPLEMIERIEVARGPNSAAYGINAFLGTINIITRDPADTDGAEALVSRGSRGYERTFGSMGNTGEVVDWRLTLENRQFDGFDTKRDGNEFHDGHNLNFLTWDSRATLNDQANLELRAGLVDGVNQQDPDKSGAFWPIENPDIEIRDYYLQNRFNYHLSEDHFFHIQVAVENFDRDQGYRIGAPSGAAECLINGTPLYSDADCFEPSNTSGVPPAIYADVNGDYEDTRLEMEIQDTLLISPVLKLVSGAGFRKDTLRSETYFNGRVDNYQSRYFGNMEYSPWNWLTLNVGGNWERTSTTNDSYFSPRVASNFIFNDSQALRFVYSEAVRTPDPFEQNPDYGYTLRNVSPDDFSALEGFRVTMDDINPYIAQTTLGEDLEEENITSYEISYFGQFQMQEALLYLEVRGFRDELRDMVGGVIKLEDWTLANSLAADQQGFEIEAMLEYPATTLRASYAYLDQDTWYTGDPILDENGNVDTEEQKEQAELLERMSVTHSGSLAIIRDLPWYMKISAAYYWADQFERLNEQFERIDGRISKQFFGPRYNAELAFTIQHYLNRNPELGRDDNIDHHNQFFVAAAVRF
;
A
#
# COMPACT_ATOMS: atom_id res chain seq x y z
N MET A 1 39.30 -13.10 45.87
CA MET A 1 39.82 -13.04 44.50
C MET A 1 38.60 -12.74 43.61
N THR A 2 38.51 -11.52 43.24
CA THR A 2 37.44 -10.86 42.47
C THR A 2 37.42 -11.36 41.04
N LYS A 3 36.29 -11.90 40.58
CA LYS A 3 35.98 -11.98 39.14
C LYS A 3 34.91 -10.93 38.85
N GLN A 4 35.26 -9.99 37.98
CA GLN A 4 34.34 -9.02 37.36
C GLN A 4 33.36 -9.74 36.43
N PRO A 5 32.12 -9.26 36.31
CA PRO A 5 31.20 -9.72 35.29
C PRO A 5 31.63 -9.14 33.94
N SER A 6 31.56 -9.98 32.93
CA SER A 6 31.78 -9.63 31.52
C SER A 6 30.73 -8.60 31.05
N SER A 7 31.22 -7.49 30.55
CA SER A 7 30.42 -6.45 29.92
C SER A 7 29.65 -6.99 28.70
N PHE A 8 28.35 -6.92 28.72
CA PHE A 8 27.51 -6.97 27.54
C PHE A 8 27.93 -5.82 26.62
N ALA A 9 28.26 -6.18 25.40
CA ALA A 9 28.52 -5.21 24.34
C ALA A 9 27.22 -4.47 24.05
N GLN A 10 27.15 -3.20 24.39
CA GLN A 10 26.16 -2.30 23.88
C GLN A 10 26.31 -2.22 22.34
N PRO A 11 25.23 -2.28 21.56
CA PRO A 11 25.29 -1.96 20.15
C PRO A 11 25.79 -0.52 20.02
N ILE A 12 26.89 -0.36 19.32
CA ILE A 12 27.41 0.96 18.96
C ILE A 12 26.44 1.53 17.96
N VAL A 13 25.48 2.30 18.44
CA VAL A 13 24.73 3.25 17.63
C VAL A 13 25.76 4.28 17.17
N ARG A 14 26.36 4.06 16.02
CA ARG A 14 27.10 5.09 15.30
C ARG A 14 26.07 6.04 14.74
N TYR A 15 25.78 7.09 15.50
CA TYR A 15 25.25 8.30 14.93
C TYR A 15 26.21 8.74 13.81
N LEU A 16 25.75 8.61 12.57
CA LEU A 16 26.34 9.39 11.50
C LEU A 16 26.04 10.85 11.86
N PRO A 17 27.07 11.69 12.09
CA PRO A 17 26.83 13.10 12.37
C PRO A 17 26.13 13.65 11.13
N GLY A 18 24.92 14.21 11.34
CA GLY A 18 24.23 14.96 10.32
C GLY A 18 25.22 15.96 9.74
N ILE A 19 25.48 15.82 8.43
CA ILE A 19 26.27 16.78 7.68
C ILE A 19 25.41 18.04 7.61
N PHE A 20 25.61 18.91 8.58
CA PHE A 20 25.11 20.27 8.52
C PHE A 20 25.88 21.02 7.42
N PHE A 21 25.29 21.08 6.21
CA PHE A 21 25.66 22.12 5.27
C PHE A 21 25.07 23.45 5.77
N VAL A 22 25.77 24.09 6.69
CA VAL A 22 25.62 25.52 6.91
C VAL A 22 26.39 26.19 5.78
N SER A 23 25.72 26.44 4.66
CA SER A 23 26.22 27.38 3.67
C SER A 23 25.98 28.78 4.18
N THR A 24 27.07 29.45 4.62
CA THR A 24 27.13 30.89 4.80
C THR A 24 26.72 31.57 3.48
N LEU A 25 25.51 32.16 3.46
CA LEU A 25 25.12 33.10 2.42
C LEU A 25 26.02 34.33 2.54
N ALA A 26 27.07 34.38 1.72
CA ALA A 26 27.79 35.59 1.48
C ALA A 26 26.91 36.52 0.63
N ALA A 27 26.47 37.62 1.20
CA ALA A 27 25.78 38.69 0.47
C ALA A 27 26.72 39.28 -0.57
N VAL A 28 26.56 38.88 -1.83
CA VAL A 28 27.19 39.59 -2.96
C VAL A 28 26.20 40.64 -3.44
N SER A 29 26.45 41.89 -3.05
CA SER A 29 25.78 43.06 -3.64
C SER A 29 26.33 43.29 -5.06
N GLY A 30 25.59 42.80 -6.07
CA GLY A 30 25.81 43.13 -7.46
C GLY A 30 24.87 44.24 -7.94
N PRO A 31 25.21 45.01 -8.99
CA PRO A 31 24.45 46.17 -9.43
C PRO A 31 23.08 45.77 -10.00
N ALA A 32 22.10 46.67 -9.75
CA ALA A 32 20.72 46.54 -10.19
C ALA A 32 20.65 46.29 -11.72
N ALA A 33 20.26 45.11 -12.10
CA ALA A 33 19.89 44.78 -13.47
C ALA A 33 18.46 45.29 -13.75
N ALA A 34 18.24 45.80 -14.94
CA ALA A 34 16.99 46.34 -15.42
C ALA A 34 15.84 45.37 -15.22
N GLN A 35 14.69 45.90 -14.74
CA GLN A 35 13.42 45.19 -14.70
C GLN A 35 13.01 44.77 -16.11
N GLU A 36 13.21 43.50 -16.44
CA GLU A 36 12.48 42.88 -17.56
C GLU A 36 11.02 42.76 -17.15
N THR A 37 10.14 43.35 -17.96
CA THR A 37 8.71 43.16 -17.84
C THR A 37 8.40 41.68 -17.95
N PRO A 38 7.49 41.12 -17.09
CA PRO A 38 7.08 39.72 -17.21
C PRO A 38 6.56 39.47 -18.62
N PRO A 39 6.87 38.32 -19.26
CA PRO A 39 6.29 37.97 -20.54
C PRO A 39 4.76 38.06 -20.39
N GLU A 40 4.10 38.88 -21.21
CA GLU A 40 2.67 38.80 -21.42
C GLU A 40 2.34 37.35 -21.82
N PHE A 41 1.44 36.71 -21.11
CA PHE A 41 0.89 35.44 -21.51
C PHE A 41 0.25 35.63 -22.90
N ASP A 42 0.93 35.12 -23.91
CA ASP A 42 0.36 35.05 -25.25
C ASP A 42 -0.79 34.02 -25.26
N THR A 43 -2.00 34.50 -25.07
CA THR A 43 -3.21 33.70 -25.13
C THR A 43 -3.61 33.33 -26.56
N SER A 44 -2.76 33.61 -27.55
CA SER A 44 -3.01 33.26 -28.94
C SER A 44 -2.78 31.76 -29.18
N THR A 45 -3.89 31.03 -29.25
CA THR A 45 -4.05 29.72 -29.89
C THR A 45 -3.15 28.60 -29.37
N VAL A 46 -3.31 28.21 -28.13
CA VAL A 46 -2.99 26.85 -27.69
C VAL A 46 -4.10 25.97 -28.28
N SER A 47 -3.83 25.22 -29.33
CA SER A 47 -4.73 24.14 -29.74
C SER A 47 -4.54 23.04 -28.71
N PHE A 48 -5.47 22.89 -27.79
CA PHE A 48 -5.52 21.79 -26.81
C PHE A 48 -5.94 20.49 -27.52
N GLU A 49 -5.17 20.01 -28.48
CA GLU A 49 -5.25 18.64 -28.96
C GLU A 49 -4.34 17.78 -28.06
N GLU A 50 -4.71 17.66 -26.77
CA GLU A 50 -4.01 16.70 -25.92
C GLU A 50 -4.44 15.28 -26.30
N PRO A 51 -3.47 14.37 -26.48
CA PRO A 51 -3.77 12.97 -26.76
C PRO A 51 -4.54 12.34 -25.59
N VAL A 52 -5.38 11.35 -25.89
CA VAL A 52 -6.05 10.56 -24.85
C VAL A 52 -4.98 9.91 -23.96
N PRO A 53 -5.11 10.00 -22.60
CA PRO A 53 -4.15 9.40 -21.68
C PRO A 53 -3.92 7.92 -21.97
N GLU A 54 -2.67 7.49 -21.88
CA GLU A 54 -2.28 6.10 -22.08
C GLU A 54 -2.17 5.35 -20.74
N VAL A 55 -2.60 4.11 -20.77
CA VAL A 55 -2.58 3.17 -19.63
C VAL A 55 -1.76 1.94 -19.99
N LEU A 56 -0.96 1.48 -19.04
CA LEU A 56 -0.15 0.25 -19.14
C LEU A 56 -0.74 -0.89 -18.29
N THR A 57 -1.27 -0.56 -17.11
CA THR A 57 -1.54 -1.51 -16.03
C THR A 57 -2.60 -2.54 -16.37
N THR A 58 -3.60 -2.22 -17.18
CA THR A 58 -4.71 -3.14 -17.41
C THR A 58 -4.33 -4.35 -18.27
N THR A 59 -3.45 -4.17 -19.27
CA THR A 59 -3.13 -5.22 -20.26
C THR A 59 -1.65 -5.50 -20.41
N ARG A 60 -0.79 -4.81 -19.67
CA ARG A 60 0.66 -4.78 -19.87
C ARG A 60 1.10 -4.25 -21.25
N LEU A 61 0.17 -3.65 -21.99
CA LEU A 61 0.40 -2.98 -23.25
C LEU A 61 -0.01 -1.50 -23.08
N ARG A 62 0.87 -0.59 -23.46
CA ARG A 62 0.57 0.84 -23.46
C ARG A 62 -0.52 1.13 -24.50
N GLN A 63 -1.64 1.64 -24.04
CA GLN A 63 -2.85 1.83 -24.85
C GLN A 63 -3.57 3.13 -24.48
N PRO A 64 -4.21 3.84 -25.44
CA PRO A 64 -5.12 4.92 -25.14
C PRO A 64 -6.27 4.44 -24.25
N LYS A 65 -6.70 5.27 -23.30
CA LYS A 65 -7.77 4.95 -22.33
C LYS A 65 -9.08 4.51 -22.99
N THR A 66 -9.35 4.89 -24.23
CA THR A 66 -10.51 4.44 -25.03
C THR A 66 -10.44 2.95 -25.44
N ARG A 67 -9.25 2.33 -25.45
CA ARG A 67 -9.05 0.94 -25.87
C ARG A 67 -8.74 -0.03 -24.72
N VAL A 68 -8.54 0.50 -23.53
CA VAL A 68 -8.22 -0.30 -22.32
C VAL A 68 -9.44 -1.13 -21.91
N PRO A 69 -9.28 -2.42 -21.60
CA PRO A 69 -10.38 -3.29 -21.15
C PRO A 69 -10.61 -3.15 -19.63
N GLY A 70 -11.14 -2.04 -19.18
CA GLY A 70 -11.48 -1.77 -17.78
C GLY A 70 -11.23 -0.34 -17.36
N SER A 71 -11.83 0.05 -16.25
CA SER A 71 -11.71 1.39 -15.70
C SER A 71 -10.37 1.57 -14.99
N THR A 72 -9.72 2.70 -15.23
CA THR A 72 -8.39 2.99 -14.65
C THR A 72 -8.28 4.44 -14.25
N THR A 73 -7.96 4.69 -13.00
CA THR A 73 -7.59 6.03 -12.51
C THR A 73 -6.11 6.27 -12.73
N ILE A 74 -5.76 7.42 -13.27
CA ILE A 74 -4.39 7.89 -13.42
C ILE A 74 -4.19 9.09 -12.50
N ILE A 75 -3.13 9.04 -11.68
CA ILE A 75 -2.74 10.13 -10.79
C ILE A 75 -1.31 10.53 -11.13
N GLU A 76 -1.18 11.69 -11.76
CA GLU A 76 0.12 12.23 -12.13
C GLU A 76 0.92 12.68 -10.89
N GLY A 77 2.23 12.51 -10.91
CA GLY A 77 3.10 12.96 -9.83
C GLY A 77 3.05 14.47 -9.61
N SER A 78 2.75 15.25 -10.64
CA SER A 78 2.48 16.69 -10.56
C SER A 78 1.27 16.99 -9.68
N LEU A 79 0.18 16.25 -9.83
CA LEU A 79 -1.05 16.41 -9.03
C LEU A 79 -0.77 16.13 -7.54
N ILE A 80 0.01 15.10 -7.22
CA ILE A 80 0.42 14.75 -5.84
C ILE A 80 1.15 15.94 -5.20
N ARG A 81 2.11 16.52 -5.92
CA ARG A 81 2.89 17.69 -5.44
C ARG A 81 2.02 18.94 -5.32
N ASP A 82 1.15 19.21 -6.29
CA ASP A 82 0.31 20.40 -6.33
C ASP A 82 -0.75 20.40 -5.22
N LEU A 83 -1.28 19.25 -4.85
CA LEU A 83 -2.16 19.10 -3.70
C LEU A 83 -1.40 19.08 -2.36
N GLY A 84 -0.09 18.85 -2.39
CA GLY A 84 0.77 18.84 -1.21
C GLY A 84 0.56 17.62 -0.32
N ILE A 85 0.19 16.50 -0.93
CA ILE A 85 0.06 15.20 -0.26
C ILE A 85 1.37 14.85 0.43
N LYS A 86 1.31 14.34 1.67
CA LYS A 86 2.48 14.09 2.53
C LYS A 86 2.91 12.63 2.55
N HIS A 87 1.96 11.72 2.48
CA HIS A 87 2.17 10.29 2.56
C HIS A 87 1.63 9.61 1.29
N LEU A 88 2.29 8.55 0.85
CA LEU A 88 1.92 7.85 -0.39
C LEU A 88 0.50 7.29 -0.34
N TYR A 89 0.10 6.71 0.78
CA TYR A 89 -1.24 6.13 0.95
C TYR A 89 -2.37 7.17 0.82
N GLU A 90 -2.13 8.44 1.17
CA GLU A 90 -3.14 9.50 1.05
C GLU A 90 -3.57 9.75 -0.40
N VAL A 91 -2.71 9.42 -1.38
CA VAL A 91 -3.01 9.56 -2.81
C VAL A 91 -4.27 8.78 -3.20
N PHE A 92 -4.51 7.65 -2.55
CA PHE A 92 -5.62 6.76 -2.90
C PHE A 92 -6.99 7.30 -2.51
N ARG A 93 -7.06 8.33 -1.66
CA ARG A 93 -8.31 9.08 -1.41
C ARG A 93 -8.82 9.86 -2.65
N LEU A 94 -8.00 9.98 -3.70
CA LEU A 94 -8.40 10.54 -5.00
C LEU A 94 -9.06 9.51 -5.91
N VAL A 95 -8.97 8.21 -5.60
CA VAL A 95 -9.49 7.11 -6.42
C VAL A 95 -10.91 6.76 -5.96
N PRO A 96 -11.91 6.72 -6.86
CA PRO A 96 -13.26 6.32 -6.49
C PRO A 96 -13.28 4.93 -5.85
N GLY A 97 -14.02 4.74 -4.76
CA GLY A 97 -14.19 3.47 -4.07
C GLY A 97 -13.00 3.04 -3.20
N MET A 98 -11.91 3.81 -3.18
CA MET A 98 -10.79 3.54 -2.26
C MET A 98 -10.92 4.33 -0.96
N THR A 99 -10.61 3.66 0.14
CA THR A 99 -10.53 4.27 1.47
C THR A 99 -9.16 4.01 2.09
N VAL A 100 -8.80 4.84 3.05
CA VAL A 100 -7.56 4.74 3.82
C VAL A 100 -7.90 4.80 5.29
N ASN A 101 -7.59 3.73 6.00
CA ASN A 101 -7.80 3.58 7.45
C ASN A 101 -6.46 3.28 8.12
N PHE A 102 -6.45 3.20 9.45
CA PHE A 102 -5.22 2.93 10.21
C PHE A 102 -5.44 1.89 11.29
N VAL A 103 -4.45 1.04 11.48
CA VAL A 103 -4.28 0.22 12.69
C VAL A 103 -3.41 0.95 13.72
N GLY A 104 -2.43 1.69 13.24
CA GLY A 104 -1.55 2.62 13.92
C GLY A 104 -0.97 3.58 12.89
N SER A 105 -0.27 4.66 13.26
CA SER A 105 0.17 5.68 12.30
C SER A 105 1.16 5.14 11.26
N HIS A 106 1.91 4.10 11.60
CA HIS A 106 2.84 3.42 10.68
C HIS A 106 2.18 2.27 9.90
N GLN A 107 0.91 1.94 10.15
CA GLN A 107 0.15 0.87 9.51
C GLN A 107 -1.11 1.39 8.82
N PRO A 108 -0.99 2.23 7.78
CA PRO A 108 -2.14 2.62 6.97
C PRO A 108 -2.61 1.45 6.11
N VAL A 109 -3.93 1.24 6.08
CA VAL A 109 -4.59 0.22 5.28
C VAL A 109 -5.33 0.90 4.14
N VAL A 110 -4.87 0.65 2.92
CA VAL A 110 -5.52 1.14 1.69
C VAL A 110 -6.40 0.03 1.14
N THR A 111 -7.70 0.25 1.06
CA THR A 111 -8.64 -0.77 0.61
C THR A 111 -9.54 -0.26 -0.50
N TYR A 112 -9.95 -1.16 -1.38
CA TYR A 112 -10.93 -0.91 -2.43
C TYR A 112 -12.18 -1.73 -2.12
N HIS A 113 -13.34 -1.06 -2.07
CA HIS A 113 -14.62 -1.63 -1.66
C HIS A 113 -14.62 -2.31 -0.27
N GLY A 114 -13.75 -1.87 0.64
CA GLY A 114 -13.82 -2.18 2.05
C GLY A 114 -13.62 -3.64 2.44
N THR A 115 -12.79 -4.38 1.75
CA THR A 115 -12.64 -5.83 1.98
C THR A 115 -11.44 -6.21 2.85
N SER A 116 -10.77 -5.26 3.46
CA SER A 116 -9.57 -5.50 4.30
C SER A 116 -9.59 -4.59 5.52
N HIS A 117 -9.34 -5.17 6.70
CA HIS A 117 -9.33 -4.44 7.98
C HIS A 117 -7.91 -4.13 8.47
N TYR A 118 -7.00 -5.10 8.41
CA TYR A 118 -5.63 -4.94 8.90
C TYR A 118 -4.59 -5.03 7.78
N GLU A 119 -4.71 -5.98 6.86
CA GLU A 119 -3.77 -6.18 5.77
C GLU A 119 -4.43 -6.00 4.41
N GLN A 120 -3.69 -5.45 3.46
CA GLN A 120 -4.18 -5.21 2.10
C GLN A 120 -3.96 -6.44 1.22
N ARG A 121 -4.75 -7.49 1.42
CA ARG A 121 -4.55 -8.80 0.79
C ARG A 121 -5.17 -8.96 -0.60
N ARG A 122 -6.13 -8.09 -0.97
CA ARG A 122 -6.99 -8.29 -2.15
C ARG A 122 -6.70 -7.34 -3.31
N MET A 123 -5.62 -6.57 -3.21
CA MET A 123 -5.15 -5.70 -4.29
C MET A 123 -3.67 -5.94 -4.59
N GLN A 124 -3.32 -6.12 -5.85
CA GLN A 124 -1.93 -6.17 -6.27
C GLN A 124 -1.31 -4.77 -6.26
N VAL A 125 -0.18 -4.60 -5.61
CA VAL A 125 0.61 -3.36 -5.65
C VAL A 125 1.95 -3.64 -6.32
N LEU A 126 2.28 -2.80 -7.30
CA LEU A 126 3.52 -2.88 -8.07
C LEU A 126 4.27 -1.55 -7.99
N VAL A 127 5.59 -1.61 -7.96
CA VAL A 127 6.50 -0.49 -8.16
C VAL A 127 7.42 -0.84 -9.33
N ASP A 128 7.27 -0.13 -10.44
CA ASP A 128 8.00 -0.38 -11.70
C ASP A 128 7.95 -1.85 -12.15
N GLY A 129 6.80 -2.51 -11.92
CA GLY A 129 6.55 -3.90 -12.26
C GLY A 129 7.06 -4.94 -11.25
N ARG A 130 7.66 -4.55 -10.12
CA ARG A 130 8.01 -5.42 -9.00
C ARG A 130 6.86 -5.45 -7.99
N THR A 131 6.52 -6.64 -7.48
CA THR A 131 5.53 -6.80 -6.40
C THR A 131 6.04 -6.14 -5.12
N ALA A 132 5.18 -5.33 -4.47
CA ALA A 132 5.55 -4.58 -3.27
C ALA A 132 5.00 -5.18 -1.95
N HIS A 133 4.14 -6.19 -2.00
CA HIS A 133 3.61 -6.87 -0.82
C HIS A 133 4.67 -7.68 -0.08
N ARG A 134 4.62 -7.68 1.24
CA ARG A 134 5.35 -8.64 2.07
C ARG A 134 4.79 -10.04 1.83
N ALA A 135 5.67 -11.05 1.91
CA ALA A 135 5.26 -12.41 1.61
C ALA A 135 4.62 -13.11 2.81
N THR A 136 4.99 -12.74 4.05
CA THR A 136 4.54 -13.38 5.28
C THR A 136 3.05 -13.21 5.52
N LEU A 137 2.54 -11.98 5.46
CA LEU A 137 1.16 -11.61 5.78
C LEU A 137 0.41 -11.01 4.59
N SER A 138 1.02 -10.97 3.40
CA SER A 138 0.50 -10.25 2.22
C SER A 138 0.13 -8.79 2.50
N ASP A 139 0.75 -8.18 3.49
CA ASP A 139 0.55 -6.79 3.90
C ASP A 139 1.34 -5.80 3.04
N MET A 140 0.95 -4.54 3.14
CA MET A 140 1.60 -3.41 2.50
C MET A 140 2.12 -2.45 3.57
N ASP A 141 3.41 -2.34 3.68
CA ASP A 141 4.03 -1.30 4.48
C ASP A 141 4.23 -0.02 3.65
N TRP A 142 3.18 0.81 3.62
CA TRP A 142 3.16 2.03 2.82
C TRP A 142 4.18 3.08 3.27
N GLU A 143 4.48 3.14 4.57
CA GLU A 143 5.43 4.11 5.11
C GLU A 143 6.88 3.71 4.83
N SER A 144 7.21 2.43 4.89
CA SER A 144 8.56 1.95 4.60
C SER A 144 8.83 1.70 3.11
N MET A 145 7.86 1.94 2.24
CA MET A 145 8.05 1.79 0.79
C MET A 145 9.10 2.79 0.27
N PRO A 146 10.19 2.33 -0.39
CA PRO A 146 11.27 3.19 -0.87
C PRO A 146 10.91 3.91 -2.17
N VAL A 147 9.81 4.67 -2.15
CA VAL A 147 9.32 5.46 -3.27
C VAL A 147 9.05 6.89 -2.80
N PRO A 148 10.01 7.81 -2.98
CA PRO A 148 9.80 9.23 -2.72
C PRO A 148 8.73 9.81 -3.62
N LEU A 149 7.82 10.64 -3.06
CA LEU A 149 6.71 11.24 -3.81
C LEU A 149 7.19 12.08 -5.01
N GLU A 150 8.35 12.72 -4.90
CA GLU A 150 8.97 13.51 -5.97
C GLU A 150 9.42 12.65 -7.16
N MET A 151 9.69 11.37 -6.90
CA MET A 151 10.15 10.43 -7.93
C MET A 151 9.00 9.70 -8.63
N ILE A 152 7.77 9.88 -8.18
CA ILE A 152 6.60 9.33 -8.87
C ILE A 152 6.34 10.11 -10.16
N GLU A 153 6.33 9.40 -11.29
CA GLU A 153 5.82 9.93 -12.56
C GLU A 153 4.30 9.92 -12.54
N ARG A 154 3.71 8.74 -12.31
CA ARG A 154 2.27 8.56 -12.14
C ARG A 154 1.96 7.28 -11.39
N ILE A 155 0.74 7.22 -10.87
CA ILE A 155 0.14 6.01 -10.30
C ILE A 155 -1.06 5.63 -11.16
N GLU A 156 -1.08 4.38 -11.62
CA GLU A 156 -2.21 3.81 -12.35
C GLU A 156 -2.94 2.83 -11.43
N VAL A 157 -4.25 3.01 -11.25
CA VAL A 157 -5.11 2.11 -10.46
C VAL A 157 -6.14 1.49 -11.39
N ALA A 158 -5.90 0.23 -11.78
CA ALA A 158 -6.90 -0.56 -12.49
C ALA A 158 -7.95 -1.04 -11.47
N ARG A 159 -9.19 -0.63 -11.65
CA ARG A 159 -10.32 -0.91 -10.77
C ARG A 159 -11.10 -2.12 -11.26
N GLY A 160 -11.39 -3.06 -10.35
CA GLY A 160 -11.94 -4.37 -10.68
C GLY A 160 -10.88 -5.44 -10.95
N PRO A 161 -11.26 -6.73 -11.03
CA PRO A 161 -10.35 -7.86 -11.15
C PRO A 161 -9.40 -7.74 -12.33
N ASN A 162 -8.09 -7.89 -12.07
CA ASN A 162 -7.03 -7.77 -13.06
C ASN A 162 -6.06 -8.97 -13.07
N SER A 163 -6.48 -10.10 -12.51
CA SER A 163 -5.67 -11.32 -12.43
C SER A 163 -5.27 -11.86 -13.79
N ALA A 164 -6.06 -11.62 -14.85
CA ALA A 164 -5.69 -11.98 -16.22
C ALA A 164 -4.36 -11.36 -16.68
N ALA A 165 -3.96 -10.22 -16.10
CA ALA A 165 -2.69 -9.57 -16.41
C ALA A 165 -1.60 -9.82 -15.35
N TYR A 166 -1.94 -9.86 -14.05
CA TYR A 166 -0.95 -9.85 -12.97
C TYR A 166 -1.02 -11.07 -12.04
N GLY A 167 -1.98 -11.96 -12.23
CA GLY A 167 -2.10 -13.20 -11.46
C GLY A 167 -2.89 -13.04 -10.16
N ILE A 168 -2.74 -14.04 -9.31
CA ILE A 168 -3.33 -14.14 -7.98
C ILE A 168 -3.16 -12.82 -7.23
N ASN A 169 -3.88 -12.33 -6.35
CA ASN A 169 -3.81 -11.06 -5.62
C ASN A 169 -4.26 -9.80 -6.40
N ALA A 170 -4.29 -9.80 -7.74
CA ALA A 170 -4.97 -8.75 -8.49
C ALA A 170 -6.50 -8.98 -8.48
N PHE A 171 -7.02 -9.29 -7.28
CA PHE A 171 -8.38 -9.77 -7.03
C PHE A 171 -9.41 -8.65 -7.19
N LEU A 172 -9.27 -7.56 -6.44
CA LEU A 172 -10.15 -6.37 -6.56
C LEU A 172 -9.57 -5.31 -7.49
N GLY A 173 -8.27 -5.36 -7.77
CA GLY A 173 -7.62 -4.37 -8.63
C GLY A 173 -6.10 -4.44 -8.59
N THR A 174 -5.48 -3.52 -9.31
CA THR A 174 -4.03 -3.38 -9.36
C THR A 174 -3.63 -1.91 -9.22
N ILE A 175 -2.74 -1.63 -8.30
CA ILE A 175 -2.05 -0.35 -8.14
C ILE A 175 -0.67 -0.51 -8.77
N ASN A 176 -0.31 0.34 -9.71
CA ASN A 176 1.01 0.36 -10.32
C ASN A 176 1.63 1.75 -10.17
N ILE A 177 2.66 1.84 -9.34
CA ILE A 177 3.43 3.05 -9.10
C ILE A 177 4.58 3.05 -10.11
N ILE A 178 4.59 4.04 -10.98
CA ILE A 178 5.58 4.21 -12.03
C ILE A 178 6.46 5.38 -11.65
N THR A 179 7.76 5.13 -11.50
CA THR A 179 8.73 6.18 -11.16
C THR A 179 9.24 6.89 -12.40
N ARG A 180 9.71 8.12 -12.21
CA ARG A 180 10.29 8.94 -13.28
C ARG A 180 11.50 8.25 -13.88
N ASP A 181 11.64 8.33 -15.18
CA ASP A 181 12.81 7.82 -15.87
C ASP A 181 14.09 8.56 -15.41
N PRO A 182 15.21 7.86 -15.17
CA PRO A 182 16.49 8.51 -14.88
C PRO A 182 16.88 9.58 -15.91
N ALA A 183 16.56 9.38 -17.18
CA ALA A 183 16.82 10.34 -18.25
C ALA A 183 16.08 11.69 -18.07
N ASP A 184 14.97 11.71 -17.34
CA ASP A 184 14.16 12.91 -17.08
C ASP A 184 14.55 13.63 -15.78
N THR A 185 15.63 13.21 -15.12
CA THR A 185 16.03 13.68 -13.79
C THR A 185 17.47 14.18 -13.73
N ASP A 186 17.94 14.84 -14.80
CA ASP A 186 19.25 15.48 -14.83
C ASP A 186 19.36 16.61 -13.81
N GLY A 187 20.52 16.73 -13.15
CA GLY A 187 20.78 17.74 -12.13
C GLY A 187 20.59 17.24 -10.70
N ALA A 188 20.21 18.15 -9.80
CA ALA A 188 20.02 17.85 -8.38
C ALA A 188 18.75 18.49 -7.83
N GLU A 189 18.10 17.80 -6.92
CA GLU A 189 16.93 18.29 -6.20
C GLU A 189 17.10 18.04 -4.70
N ALA A 190 16.69 18.99 -3.87
CA ALA A 190 16.64 18.83 -2.42
C ALA A 190 15.34 19.41 -1.87
N LEU A 191 14.78 18.75 -0.84
CA LEU A 191 13.58 19.20 -0.14
C LEU A 191 13.75 18.99 1.35
N VAL A 192 13.29 19.97 2.13
CA VAL A 192 13.09 19.85 3.58
C VAL A 192 11.65 20.23 3.90
N SER A 193 10.96 19.38 4.65
CA SER A 193 9.61 19.67 5.13
C SER A 193 9.52 19.39 6.62
N ARG A 194 8.77 20.25 7.33
CA ARG A 194 8.48 20.12 8.76
C ARG A 194 7.02 20.42 9.02
N GLY A 195 6.45 19.75 10.01
CA GLY A 195 5.03 19.92 10.32
C GLY A 195 4.63 19.51 11.72
N SER A 196 3.33 19.42 11.91
CA SER A 196 2.70 18.95 13.15
C SER A 196 3.10 17.50 13.45
N ARG A 197 2.97 17.08 14.70
CA ARG A 197 3.28 15.72 15.19
C ARG A 197 4.71 15.29 14.86
N GLY A 198 5.69 16.17 15.04
CA GLY A 198 7.09 15.85 14.77
C GLY A 198 7.41 15.49 13.31
N TYR A 199 6.49 15.76 12.37
CA TYR A 199 6.74 15.46 10.96
C TYR A 199 7.98 16.19 10.46
N GLU A 200 8.99 15.43 10.10
CA GLU A 200 10.20 15.92 9.46
C GLU A 200 10.51 15.04 8.25
N ARG A 201 10.80 15.68 7.13
CA ARG A 201 11.20 15.00 5.91
C ARG A 201 12.35 15.74 5.26
N THR A 202 13.42 15.02 4.99
CA THR A 202 14.58 15.51 4.24
C THR A 202 14.78 14.59 3.02
N PHE A 203 14.78 15.18 1.85
CA PHE A 203 14.92 14.47 0.59
C PHE A 203 16.02 15.13 -0.23
N GLY A 204 16.82 14.31 -0.92
CA GLY A 204 17.80 14.75 -1.87
C GLY A 204 17.93 13.75 -3.02
N SER A 205 17.96 14.24 -4.24
CA SER A 205 18.17 13.43 -5.43
C SER A 205 19.19 14.09 -6.33
N MET A 206 19.99 13.27 -7.00
CA MET A 206 20.93 13.72 -8.04
C MET A 206 20.95 12.71 -9.17
N GLY A 207 21.02 13.21 -10.39
CA GLY A 207 21.06 12.39 -11.59
C GLY A 207 21.89 13.01 -12.69
N ASN A 208 22.20 12.21 -13.68
CA ASN A 208 22.88 12.67 -14.86
C ASN A 208 22.47 11.83 -16.08
N THR A 209 22.21 12.51 -17.16
CA THR A 209 21.90 11.91 -18.46
C THR A 209 23.18 11.82 -19.28
N GLY A 210 23.53 10.60 -19.68
CA GLY A 210 24.76 10.31 -20.43
C GLY A 210 24.47 9.66 -21.79
N GLU A 211 25.48 9.59 -22.66
CA GLU A 211 25.33 8.92 -23.96
C GLU A 211 25.08 7.41 -23.84
N VAL A 212 25.52 6.78 -22.76
CA VAL A 212 25.43 5.33 -22.55
C VAL A 212 24.61 4.97 -21.32
N VAL A 213 24.73 5.77 -20.24
CA VAL A 213 24.06 5.48 -18.96
C VAL A 213 23.41 6.73 -18.41
N ASP A 214 22.11 6.67 -18.20
CA ASP A 214 21.35 7.60 -17.39
C ASP A 214 21.25 7.02 -15.98
N TRP A 215 21.41 7.86 -14.97
CA TRP A 215 21.32 7.39 -13.59
C TRP A 215 20.78 8.44 -12.63
N ARG A 216 20.19 7.97 -11.55
CA ARG A 216 19.68 8.77 -10.43
C ARG A 216 20.00 8.08 -9.11
N LEU A 217 20.50 8.85 -8.15
CA LEU A 217 20.63 8.48 -6.74
C LEU A 217 19.70 9.33 -5.90
N THR A 218 18.95 8.71 -5.02
CA THR A 218 18.02 9.41 -4.11
C THR A 218 18.25 8.98 -2.67
N LEU A 219 18.23 9.95 -1.77
CA LEU A 219 18.30 9.78 -0.33
C LEU A 219 17.10 10.46 0.32
N GLU A 220 16.50 9.82 1.30
CA GLU A 220 15.39 10.39 2.04
C GLU A 220 15.46 9.97 3.51
N ASN A 221 15.07 10.87 4.43
CA ASN A 221 14.71 10.53 5.79
C ASN A 221 13.29 11.00 6.05
N ARG A 222 12.47 10.15 6.64
CA ARG A 222 11.10 10.44 7.09
C ARG A 222 11.02 10.21 8.58
N GLN A 223 10.46 11.17 9.30
CA GLN A 223 10.16 11.05 10.71
C GLN A 223 8.76 11.57 10.98
N PHE A 224 8.05 10.88 11.86
CA PHE A 224 6.72 11.25 12.33
C PHE A 224 6.51 10.69 13.73
N ASP A 225 5.97 11.49 14.65
CA ASP A 225 5.77 11.06 16.05
C ASP A 225 4.48 10.22 16.23
N GLY A 226 3.67 10.07 15.16
CA GLY A 226 2.46 9.28 15.20
C GLY A 226 1.21 10.09 15.58
N PHE A 227 0.17 9.39 16.05
CA PHE A 227 -1.07 9.97 16.52
C PHE A 227 -0.90 10.54 17.94
N ASP A 228 -1.64 11.59 18.29
CA ASP A 228 -1.36 12.36 19.51
C ASP A 228 -1.87 11.69 20.79
N THR A 229 -3.14 11.28 20.85
CA THR A 229 -3.75 10.78 22.08
C THR A 229 -4.78 9.71 21.84
N LYS A 230 -4.82 8.76 22.78
CA LYS A 230 -5.87 7.73 22.88
C LYS A 230 -7.11 8.30 23.59
N ARG A 231 -8.22 7.61 23.45
CA ARG A 231 -9.50 7.91 24.13
C ARG A 231 -9.36 8.02 25.65
N ASP A 232 -8.46 7.29 26.27
CA ASP A 232 -8.16 7.32 27.69
C ASP A 232 -7.23 8.46 28.11
N GLY A 233 -6.76 9.29 27.16
CA GLY A 233 -5.87 10.40 27.38
C GLY A 233 -4.38 10.03 27.45
N ASN A 234 -4.02 8.78 27.16
CA ASN A 234 -2.62 8.39 27.02
C ASN A 234 -2.09 8.77 25.63
N GLU A 235 -0.79 9.08 25.56
CA GLU A 235 -0.10 9.30 24.27
C GLU A 235 0.02 7.97 23.51
N PHE A 236 -0.11 8.03 22.17
CA PHE A 236 0.26 6.93 21.31
C PHE A 236 1.77 6.79 21.22
N HIS A 237 2.24 5.57 21.02
CA HIS A 237 3.63 5.25 20.72
C HIS A 237 3.66 4.50 19.38
N ASP A 238 3.38 5.23 18.31
CA ASP A 238 3.16 4.65 16.98
C ASP A 238 3.85 5.47 15.88
N GLY A 239 4.85 6.26 16.22
CA GLY A 239 5.65 7.03 15.28
C GLY A 239 6.62 6.17 14.46
N HIS A 240 7.37 6.81 13.57
CA HIS A 240 8.43 6.16 12.80
C HIS A 240 9.60 7.10 12.49
N ASN A 241 10.77 6.50 12.25
CA ASN A 241 11.94 7.18 11.73
C ASN A 241 12.67 6.27 10.75
N LEU A 242 12.57 6.58 9.45
CA LEU A 242 12.98 5.74 8.35
C LEU A 242 13.97 6.46 7.44
N ASN A 243 15.00 5.75 7.02
CA ASN A 243 16.00 6.22 6.07
C ASN A 243 15.91 5.40 4.79
N PHE A 244 15.97 6.07 3.65
CA PHE A 244 15.85 5.48 2.34
C PHE A 244 17.04 5.84 1.46
N LEU A 245 17.50 4.88 0.68
CA LEU A 245 18.43 5.09 -0.41
C LEU A 245 17.90 4.34 -1.64
N THR A 246 17.79 5.02 -2.78
CA THR A 246 17.45 4.37 -4.04
C THR A 246 18.43 4.74 -5.14
N TRP A 247 18.69 3.78 -6.01
CA TRP A 247 19.47 3.91 -7.22
C TRP A 247 18.67 3.41 -8.41
N ASP A 248 18.56 4.25 -9.43
CA ASP A 248 17.96 3.93 -10.72
C ASP A 248 18.93 4.23 -11.85
N SER A 249 19.05 3.32 -12.80
CA SER A 249 19.86 3.56 -14.00
C SER A 249 19.33 2.82 -15.20
N ARG A 250 19.55 3.42 -16.38
CA ARG A 250 19.31 2.82 -17.67
C ARG A 250 20.58 2.89 -18.51
N ALA A 251 21.09 1.74 -18.93
CA ALA A 251 22.21 1.63 -19.84
C ALA A 251 21.73 1.30 -21.25
N THR A 252 22.01 2.16 -22.23
CA THR A 252 21.79 1.90 -23.65
C THR A 252 22.91 1.06 -24.18
N LEU A 253 22.66 -0.22 -24.47
CA LEU A 253 23.66 -1.16 -24.96
C LEU A 253 23.87 -1.03 -26.46
N ASN A 254 22.81 -0.79 -27.22
CA ASN A 254 22.76 -0.47 -28.64
C ASN A 254 21.35 0.02 -28.99
N ASP A 255 21.09 0.31 -30.28
CA ASP A 255 19.79 0.83 -30.78
C ASP A 255 18.59 -0.10 -30.50
N GLN A 256 18.83 -1.38 -30.19
CA GLN A 256 17.80 -2.38 -29.98
C GLN A 256 17.70 -2.83 -28.50
N ALA A 257 18.70 -2.54 -27.67
CA ALA A 257 18.79 -3.11 -26.33
C ALA A 257 19.14 -2.08 -25.26
N ASN A 258 18.44 -2.14 -24.15
CA ASN A 258 18.81 -1.42 -22.92
C ASN A 258 18.69 -2.31 -21.69
N LEU A 259 19.41 -1.94 -20.65
CA LEU A 259 19.39 -2.59 -19.34
C LEU A 259 19.02 -1.56 -18.29
N GLU A 260 17.96 -1.81 -17.56
CA GLU A 260 17.55 -1.03 -16.39
C GLU A 260 18.00 -1.74 -15.12
N LEU A 261 18.59 -0.98 -14.20
CA LEU A 261 18.97 -1.45 -12.87
C LEU A 261 18.35 -0.53 -11.83
N ARG A 262 17.56 -1.10 -10.93
CA ARG A 262 16.99 -0.41 -9.77
C ARG A 262 17.40 -1.13 -8.49
N ALA A 263 17.76 -0.36 -7.50
CA ALA A 263 18.07 -0.87 -6.16
C ALA A 263 17.56 0.08 -5.10
N GLY A 264 17.16 -0.46 -3.96
CA GLY A 264 16.73 0.32 -2.82
C GLY A 264 17.10 -0.31 -1.49
N LEU A 265 17.22 0.53 -0.50
CA LEU A 265 17.47 0.18 0.90
C LEU A 265 16.58 1.05 1.78
N VAL A 266 15.94 0.44 2.74
CA VAL A 266 15.25 1.09 3.86
C VAL A 266 15.86 0.57 5.16
N ASP A 267 16.07 1.46 6.12
CA ASP A 267 16.55 1.12 7.47
C ASP A 267 15.93 2.09 8.47
N GLY A 268 15.35 1.59 9.55
CA GLY A 268 14.78 2.44 10.58
C GLY A 268 13.92 1.73 11.59
N VAL A 269 13.11 2.51 12.29
CA VAL A 269 12.28 2.05 13.40
C VAL A 269 10.84 2.51 13.20
N ASN A 270 9.90 1.57 13.34
CA ASN A 270 8.48 1.83 13.56
C ASN A 270 8.18 1.62 15.05
N GLN A 271 7.68 2.65 15.71
CA GLN A 271 7.21 2.54 17.08
C GLN A 271 5.89 1.79 17.12
N GLN A 272 5.73 0.92 18.09
CA GLN A 272 4.48 0.19 18.28
C GLN A 272 3.91 0.45 19.66
N ASP A 273 2.63 0.78 19.70
CA ASP A 273 1.90 0.94 20.93
C ASP A 273 1.65 -0.43 21.58
N PRO A 274 2.01 -0.60 22.87
CA PRO A 274 1.87 -1.88 23.53
C PRO A 274 0.41 -2.27 23.72
N ASP A 275 0.02 -3.40 23.17
CA ASP A 275 -1.28 -4.02 23.49
C ASP A 275 -1.17 -4.68 24.87
N LYS A 276 -2.07 -4.30 25.78
CA LYS A 276 -2.12 -4.78 27.17
C LYS A 276 -3.35 -5.65 27.47
N SER A 277 -4.02 -6.15 26.45
CA SER A 277 -5.28 -6.88 26.57
C SER A 277 -5.11 -8.36 26.83
N GLY A 278 -4.05 -9.01 26.90
CA GLY A 278 -3.89 -10.45 27.12
C GLY A 278 -3.43 -10.86 28.52
N ALA A 279 -3.31 -12.14 28.79
CA ALA A 279 -2.71 -12.70 29.98
C ALA A 279 -1.20 -12.38 30.08
N PHE A 280 -0.55 -12.17 28.94
CA PHE A 280 0.78 -11.66 28.81
C PHE A 280 0.74 -10.30 28.12
N TRP A 281 1.38 -9.30 28.68
CA TRP A 281 1.40 -7.96 28.11
C TRP A 281 2.80 -7.37 28.06
N PRO A 282 3.13 -6.58 27.03
CA PRO A 282 4.38 -5.85 26.97
C PRO A 282 4.51 -4.89 28.15
N ILE A 283 5.67 -4.93 28.81
CA ILE A 283 6.04 -3.99 29.88
C ILE A 283 6.95 -2.85 29.39
N GLU A 284 7.41 -2.95 28.16
CA GLU A 284 8.14 -1.94 27.41
C GLU A 284 7.54 -1.86 25.99
N ASN A 285 7.91 -0.84 25.24
CA ASN A 285 7.36 -0.65 23.89
C ASN A 285 7.94 -1.72 22.95
N PRO A 286 7.09 -2.46 22.22
CA PRO A 286 7.52 -3.48 21.27
C PRO A 286 7.91 -2.87 19.92
N ASP A 287 8.83 -1.89 19.90
CA ASP A 287 9.27 -1.21 18.69
C ASP A 287 9.83 -2.19 17.65
N ILE A 288 9.69 -1.84 16.38
CA ILE A 288 10.04 -2.69 15.25
C ILE A 288 11.21 -2.05 14.53
N GLU A 289 12.38 -2.68 14.57
CA GLU A 289 13.48 -2.35 13.67
C GLU A 289 13.23 -3.01 12.32
N ILE A 290 13.30 -2.24 11.25
CA ILE A 290 13.10 -2.74 9.89
C ILE A 290 14.33 -2.51 9.04
N ARG A 291 14.62 -3.50 8.19
CA ARG A 291 15.58 -3.37 7.10
C ARG A 291 15.02 -4.06 5.86
N ASP A 292 14.89 -3.29 4.80
CA ASP A 292 14.42 -3.78 3.50
C ASP A 292 15.40 -3.39 2.42
N TYR A 293 15.76 -4.32 1.55
CA TYR A 293 16.54 -4.02 0.37
C TYR A 293 16.06 -4.81 -0.83
N TYR A 294 16.13 -4.20 -2.00
CA TYR A 294 15.80 -4.86 -3.26
C TYR A 294 16.83 -4.54 -4.34
N LEU A 295 16.92 -5.46 -5.28
CA LEU A 295 17.65 -5.30 -6.53
C LEU A 295 16.80 -5.82 -7.67
N GLN A 296 16.53 -4.97 -8.67
CA GLN A 296 15.74 -5.30 -9.85
C GLN A 296 16.56 -5.00 -11.10
N ASN A 297 16.61 -5.96 -12.00
CA ASN A 297 17.19 -5.82 -13.33
C ASN A 297 16.13 -6.08 -14.38
N ARG A 298 16.06 -5.24 -15.40
CA ARG A 298 15.18 -5.43 -16.55
C ARG A 298 15.97 -5.22 -17.84
N PHE A 299 16.07 -6.26 -18.63
CA PHE A 299 16.65 -6.23 -19.96
C PHE A 299 15.54 -6.10 -20.99
N ASN A 300 15.54 -5.03 -21.78
CA ASN A 300 14.60 -4.77 -22.86
C ASN A 300 15.32 -4.99 -24.20
N TYR A 301 14.64 -5.66 -25.12
CA TYR A 301 15.18 -5.93 -26.46
C TYR A 301 14.10 -5.77 -27.53
N HIS A 302 14.39 -4.93 -28.54
CA HIS A 302 13.55 -4.70 -29.70
C HIS A 302 14.08 -5.54 -30.88
N LEU A 303 13.36 -6.63 -31.20
CA LEU A 303 13.63 -7.45 -32.40
C LEU A 303 13.33 -6.67 -33.68
N SER A 304 12.24 -5.90 -33.66
CA SER A 304 11.79 -4.99 -34.69
C SER A 304 10.94 -3.86 -34.08
N GLU A 305 10.42 -2.93 -34.86
CA GLU A 305 9.47 -1.90 -34.42
C GLU A 305 8.17 -2.52 -33.88
N ASP A 306 7.78 -3.69 -34.39
CA ASP A 306 6.53 -4.39 -34.05
C ASP A 306 6.73 -5.58 -33.11
N HIS A 307 7.96 -5.89 -32.69
CA HIS A 307 8.25 -7.05 -31.85
C HIS A 307 9.35 -6.75 -30.82
N PHE A 308 8.99 -6.80 -29.56
CA PHE A 308 9.92 -6.57 -28.47
C PHE A 308 9.61 -7.48 -27.27
N PHE A 309 10.64 -7.79 -26.50
CA PHE A 309 10.48 -8.54 -25.26
C PHE A 309 11.31 -7.91 -24.14
N HIS A 310 10.95 -8.24 -22.92
CA HIS A 310 11.80 -7.97 -21.77
C HIS A 310 11.96 -9.19 -20.87
N ILE A 311 13.06 -9.23 -20.15
CA ILE A 311 13.32 -10.16 -19.06
C ILE A 311 13.57 -9.32 -17.82
N GLN A 312 12.83 -9.62 -16.75
CA GLN A 312 12.98 -8.96 -15.45
C GLN A 312 13.34 -9.98 -14.38
N VAL A 313 14.30 -9.62 -13.53
CA VAL A 313 14.65 -10.39 -12.33
C VAL A 313 14.70 -9.41 -11.15
N ALA A 314 14.01 -9.74 -10.07
CA ALA A 314 14.03 -8.97 -8.84
C ALA A 314 14.35 -9.88 -7.65
N VAL A 315 15.15 -9.38 -6.73
CA VAL A 315 15.40 -9.99 -5.42
C VAL A 315 15.09 -8.95 -4.37
N GLU A 316 14.37 -9.35 -3.36
CA GLU A 316 14.01 -8.51 -2.21
C GLU A 316 14.26 -9.29 -0.93
N ASN A 317 14.74 -8.60 0.09
CA ASN A 317 14.84 -9.14 1.44
C ASN A 317 14.32 -8.10 2.42
N PHE A 318 13.39 -8.50 3.24
CA PHE A 318 12.83 -7.72 4.34
C PHE A 318 13.16 -8.43 5.65
N ASP A 319 13.67 -7.68 6.60
CA ASP A 319 14.03 -8.14 7.93
C ASP A 319 13.33 -7.25 8.97
N ARG A 320 12.55 -7.87 9.85
CA ARG A 320 11.88 -7.25 10.97
C ARG A 320 12.42 -7.85 12.26
N ASP A 321 13.01 -7.02 13.09
CA ASP A 321 13.49 -7.36 14.44
C ASP A 321 12.59 -6.64 15.46
N GLN A 322 11.94 -7.42 16.33
CA GLN A 322 11.00 -6.94 17.34
C GLN A 322 11.16 -7.71 18.63
N GLY A 323 12.25 -7.44 19.37
CA GLY A 323 12.48 -8.01 20.70
C GLY A 323 11.88 -7.11 21.79
N TYR A 324 11.12 -7.66 22.74
CA TYR A 324 10.56 -6.92 23.85
C TYR A 324 10.30 -7.80 25.08
N ARG A 325 10.10 -7.14 26.24
CA ARG A 325 9.83 -7.80 27.50
C ARG A 325 8.34 -7.80 27.80
N ILE A 326 7.83 -8.96 28.22
CA ILE A 326 6.45 -9.15 28.67
C ILE A 326 6.37 -9.42 30.16
N GLY A 327 5.20 -9.16 30.71
CA GLY A 327 4.84 -9.50 32.09
C GLY A 327 3.55 -10.31 32.14
N ALA A 328 3.38 -11.13 33.18
CA ALA A 328 2.15 -11.88 33.44
C ALA A 328 1.88 -12.02 34.93
N PRO A 329 0.61 -12.28 35.34
CA PRO A 329 0.31 -12.66 36.72
C PRO A 329 0.83 -14.06 37.06
N SER A 330 0.99 -14.37 38.34
CA SER A 330 1.48 -15.70 38.78
C SER A 330 0.54 -16.84 38.37
N GLY A 331 -0.76 -16.60 38.33
CA GLY A 331 -1.78 -17.59 37.91
C GLY A 331 -1.53 -18.08 36.49
N ALA A 332 -1.27 -17.18 35.55
CA ALA A 332 -0.97 -17.55 34.17
C ALA A 332 0.28 -18.46 34.06
N ALA A 333 1.34 -18.13 34.80
CA ALA A 333 2.57 -18.94 34.84
C ALA A 333 2.32 -20.33 35.43
N GLU A 334 1.59 -20.42 36.54
CA GLU A 334 1.26 -21.69 37.20
C GLU A 334 0.38 -22.58 36.30
N CYS A 335 -0.56 -21.99 35.57
CA CYS A 335 -1.39 -22.70 34.61
C CYS A 335 -0.57 -23.29 33.46
N LEU A 336 0.32 -22.51 32.85
CA LEU A 336 1.23 -23.03 31.81
C LEU A 336 2.13 -24.17 32.33
N ILE A 337 2.69 -24.05 33.53
CA ILE A 337 3.50 -25.10 34.14
C ILE A 337 2.70 -26.40 34.36
N ASN A 338 1.40 -26.24 34.67
CA ASN A 338 0.50 -27.36 34.91
C ASN A 338 -0.17 -27.91 33.64
N GLY A 339 0.06 -27.26 32.48
CA GLY A 339 -0.59 -27.59 31.20
C GLY A 339 -2.07 -27.27 31.18
N THR A 340 -2.49 -26.21 31.90
CA THR A 340 -3.86 -25.70 31.88
C THR A 340 -3.93 -24.51 30.93
N PRO A 341 -4.77 -24.54 29.89
CA PRO A 341 -4.92 -23.41 28.97
C PRO A 341 -5.39 -22.14 29.67
N LEU A 342 -4.86 -20.98 29.28
CA LEU A 342 -5.06 -19.72 29.98
C LEU A 342 -6.53 -19.27 30.01
N TYR A 343 -7.29 -19.48 28.93
CA TYR A 343 -8.69 -19.10 28.84
C TYR A 343 -9.66 -20.14 29.41
N SER A 344 -9.19 -21.30 29.86
CA SER A 344 -10.05 -22.36 30.38
C SER A 344 -10.40 -22.19 31.86
N ASP A 345 -9.69 -21.34 32.59
CA ASP A 345 -9.86 -21.11 34.03
C ASP A 345 -9.69 -19.62 34.36
N ALA A 346 -10.67 -19.07 35.07
CA ALA A 346 -10.64 -17.66 35.48
C ALA A 346 -9.45 -17.34 36.42
N ASP A 347 -8.91 -18.32 37.13
CA ASP A 347 -7.71 -18.14 37.97
C ASP A 347 -6.42 -18.04 37.13
N CYS A 348 -6.44 -18.55 35.88
CA CYS A 348 -5.34 -18.43 34.93
C CYS A 348 -5.34 -17.08 34.21
N PHE A 349 -6.53 -16.60 33.90
CA PHE A 349 -6.78 -15.36 33.19
C PHE A 349 -7.25 -14.26 34.15
N GLU A 350 -6.31 -13.64 34.88
CA GLU A 350 -6.61 -12.33 35.44
C GLU A 350 -6.39 -11.29 34.30
N PRO A 351 -7.45 -10.55 33.90
CA PRO A 351 -7.29 -9.53 32.88
C PRO A 351 -6.18 -8.55 33.32
N SER A 352 -5.21 -8.45 32.50
CA SER A 352 -4.03 -7.62 32.67
C SER A 352 -4.37 -6.20 33.12
N ASN A 353 -3.49 -5.62 33.88
CA ASN A 353 -3.19 -4.21 34.08
C ASN A 353 -4.32 -3.17 34.28
N THR A 354 -5.59 -3.50 34.14
CA THR A 354 -6.73 -2.63 34.53
C THR A 354 -6.80 -2.40 36.04
N SER A 355 -6.13 -3.25 36.83
CA SER A 355 -6.07 -3.15 38.29
C SER A 355 -4.79 -2.50 38.84
N GLY A 356 -3.79 -2.17 37.96
CA GLY A 356 -2.51 -1.63 38.40
C GLY A 356 -1.65 -2.61 39.24
N VAL A 357 -1.95 -3.90 39.19
CA VAL A 357 -1.13 -4.93 39.83
C VAL A 357 0.13 -5.16 39.00
N PRO A 358 1.32 -5.05 39.59
CA PRO A 358 2.56 -5.33 38.86
C PRO A 358 2.61 -6.82 38.47
N PRO A 359 3.19 -7.15 37.31
CA PRO A 359 3.37 -8.55 36.90
C PRO A 359 4.20 -9.31 37.92
N ALA A 360 3.85 -10.59 38.12
CA ALA A 360 4.57 -11.48 39.01
C ALA A 360 5.72 -12.24 38.32
N ILE A 361 5.61 -12.37 36.99
CA ILE A 361 6.60 -13.01 36.12
C ILE A 361 6.94 -12.07 34.93
N TYR A 362 8.20 -12.19 34.48
CA TYR A 362 8.71 -11.48 33.31
C TYR A 362 9.44 -12.45 32.39
N ALA A 363 9.32 -12.22 31.07
CA ALA A 363 10.09 -12.95 30.08
C ALA A 363 10.38 -12.05 28.86
N ASP A 364 11.44 -12.35 28.12
CA ASP A 364 11.77 -11.75 26.85
C ASP A 364 11.17 -12.61 25.73
N VAL A 365 10.54 -11.97 24.75
CA VAL A 365 9.93 -12.58 23.57
C VAL A 365 10.32 -11.78 22.32
N ASN A 366 10.07 -12.35 21.15
CA ASN A 366 10.27 -11.63 19.89
C ASN A 366 9.07 -11.79 18.95
N GLY A 367 8.96 -10.85 17.99
CA GLY A 367 8.05 -10.87 16.85
C GLY A 367 8.81 -10.83 15.53
N ASP A 368 10.00 -11.43 15.48
CA ASP A 368 10.91 -11.35 14.35
C ASP A 368 10.42 -12.18 13.17
N TYR A 369 10.61 -11.64 11.96
CA TYR A 369 10.53 -12.43 10.73
C TYR A 369 11.41 -11.86 9.61
N GLU A 370 11.87 -12.75 8.74
CA GLU A 370 12.65 -12.46 7.54
C GLU A 370 11.92 -12.99 6.32
N ASP A 371 11.69 -12.13 5.34
CA ASP A 371 11.13 -12.48 4.02
C ASP A 371 12.20 -12.31 2.95
N THR A 372 12.45 -13.35 2.17
CA THR A 372 13.28 -13.25 0.95
C THR A 372 12.45 -13.63 -0.26
N ARG A 373 12.37 -12.75 -1.26
CA ARG A 373 11.64 -12.96 -2.51
C ARG A 373 12.59 -12.96 -3.70
N LEU A 374 12.41 -13.93 -4.59
CA LEU A 374 12.99 -13.95 -5.93
C LEU A 374 11.84 -13.95 -6.95
N GLU A 375 11.79 -12.94 -7.80
CA GLU A 375 10.85 -12.87 -8.94
C GLU A 375 11.61 -12.88 -10.25
N MET A 376 11.10 -13.66 -11.22
CA MET A 376 11.60 -13.71 -12.59
C MET A 376 10.40 -13.63 -13.54
N GLU A 377 10.50 -12.80 -14.57
CA GLU A 377 9.46 -12.68 -15.59
C GLU A 377 10.10 -12.48 -16.96
N ILE A 378 9.50 -13.13 -17.95
CA ILE A 378 9.73 -12.85 -19.38
C ILE A 378 8.38 -12.45 -19.99
N GLN A 379 8.38 -11.34 -20.72
CA GLN A 379 7.22 -10.90 -21.49
C GLN A 379 7.62 -10.62 -22.93
N ASP A 380 6.80 -11.11 -23.84
CA ASP A 380 6.89 -10.85 -25.27
C ASP A 380 5.70 -10.02 -25.74
N THR A 381 5.94 -9.03 -26.56
CA THR A 381 4.92 -8.14 -27.13
C THR A 381 5.07 -8.11 -28.64
N LEU A 382 4.01 -8.53 -29.33
CA LEU A 382 3.98 -8.67 -30.78
C LEU A 382 2.80 -7.87 -31.37
N LEU A 383 3.13 -6.86 -32.16
CA LEU A 383 2.16 -6.08 -32.94
C LEU A 383 2.02 -6.75 -34.31
N ILE A 384 1.21 -7.83 -34.37
CA ILE A 384 1.05 -8.68 -35.58
C ILE A 384 0.57 -7.85 -36.79
N SER A 385 -0.31 -6.90 -36.50
CA SER A 385 -0.83 -5.95 -37.49
C SER A 385 -1.46 -4.75 -36.77
N PRO A 386 -1.81 -3.67 -37.47
CA PRO A 386 -2.52 -2.53 -36.85
C PRO A 386 -3.82 -2.91 -36.13
N VAL A 387 -4.41 -4.07 -36.46
CA VAL A 387 -5.67 -4.54 -35.87
C VAL A 387 -5.51 -5.69 -34.87
N LEU A 388 -4.31 -6.25 -34.72
CA LEU A 388 -4.09 -7.41 -33.86
C LEU A 388 -2.75 -7.27 -33.11
N LYS A 389 -2.84 -7.19 -31.78
CA LYS A 389 -1.71 -7.11 -30.87
C LYS A 389 -1.79 -8.25 -29.85
N LEU A 390 -0.65 -8.78 -29.47
CA LEU A 390 -0.52 -9.88 -28.51
C LEU A 390 0.56 -9.53 -27.48
N VAL A 391 0.24 -9.71 -26.21
CA VAL A 391 1.20 -9.77 -25.11
C VAL A 391 1.13 -11.16 -24.52
N SER A 392 2.27 -11.78 -24.29
CA SER A 392 2.34 -13.08 -23.62
C SER A 392 3.58 -13.16 -22.74
N GLY A 393 3.55 -14.00 -21.72
CA GLY A 393 4.70 -14.14 -20.85
C GLY A 393 4.57 -15.27 -19.85
N ALA A 394 5.67 -15.44 -19.13
CA ALA A 394 5.78 -16.39 -18.03
C ALA A 394 6.51 -15.75 -16.85
N GLY A 395 6.08 -16.08 -15.64
CA GLY A 395 6.68 -15.63 -14.42
C GLY A 395 6.92 -16.77 -13.45
N PHE A 396 7.94 -16.60 -12.63
CA PHE A 396 8.26 -17.47 -11.51
C PHE A 396 8.57 -16.63 -10.29
N ARG A 397 8.01 -17.01 -9.14
CA ARG A 397 8.30 -16.39 -7.84
C ARG A 397 8.61 -17.47 -6.81
N LYS A 398 9.59 -17.17 -5.98
CA LYS A 398 9.90 -17.94 -4.79
C LYS A 398 9.99 -17.00 -3.61
N ASP A 399 9.18 -17.26 -2.59
CA ASP A 399 9.25 -16.62 -1.28
C ASP A 399 9.85 -17.60 -0.28
N THR A 400 10.77 -17.12 0.54
CA THR A 400 11.35 -17.85 1.67
C THR A 400 11.12 -17.03 2.93
N LEU A 401 10.34 -17.58 3.84
CA LEU A 401 9.90 -16.94 5.08
C LEU A 401 10.54 -17.62 6.26
N ARG A 402 11.02 -16.85 7.23
CA ARG A 402 11.63 -17.37 8.47
C ARG A 402 11.10 -16.59 9.65
N SER A 403 10.53 -17.28 10.60
CA SER A 403 10.14 -16.73 11.90
C SER A 403 9.99 -17.84 12.92
N GLU A 404 10.50 -17.63 14.11
CA GLU A 404 10.23 -18.50 15.26
C GLU A 404 8.78 -18.29 15.73
N THR A 405 8.34 -17.05 15.75
CA THR A 405 7.01 -16.66 16.28
C THR A 405 5.87 -17.02 15.34
N TYR A 406 6.00 -16.72 14.04
CA TYR A 406 4.89 -16.90 13.10
C TYR A 406 4.79 -18.29 12.49
N PHE A 407 5.92 -19.00 12.32
CA PHE A 407 5.98 -20.26 11.59
C PHE A 407 6.73 -21.37 12.34
N ASN A 408 7.26 -21.10 13.54
CA ASN A 408 8.13 -22.00 14.27
C ASN A 408 9.28 -22.54 13.39
N GLY A 409 9.79 -21.68 12.50
CA GLY A 409 10.87 -22.06 11.59
C GLY A 409 10.82 -21.38 10.22
N ARG A 410 10.78 -22.19 9.15
CA ARG A 410 10.87 -21.73 7.77
C ARG A 410 9.75 -22.27 6.91
N VAL A 411 9.17 -21.40 6.08
CA VAL A 411 8.21 -21.73 5.03
C VAL A 411 8.78 -21.27 3.68
N ASP A 412 8.70 -22.12 2.66
CA ASP A 412 9.02 -21.76 1.26
C ASP A 412 7.72 -21.81 0.44
N ASN A 413 7.44 -20.74 -0.29
CA ASN A 413 6.32 -20.67 -1.24
C ASN A 413 6.84 -20.50 -2.67
N TYR A 414 6.24 -21.20 -3.62
CA TYR A 414 6.58 -21.17 -5.04
C TYR A 414 5.36 -20.85 -5.86
N GLN A 415 5.53 -19.99 -6.86
CA GLN A 415 4.47 -19.56 -7.75
C GLN A 415 4.99 -19.56 -9.19
N SER A 416 4.23 -20.12 -10.11
CA SER A 416 4.53 -20.12 -11.54
C SER A 416 3.31 -19.67 -12.31
N ARG A 417 3.47 -18.74 -13.23
CA ARG A 417 2.36 -18.17 -14.01
C ARG A 417 2.68 -18.13 -15.50
N TYR A 418 1.61 -18.24 -16.31
CA TYR A 418 1.63 -18.01 -17.75
C TYR A 418 0.46 -17.12 -18.09
N PHE A 419 0.74 -15.99 -18.73
CA PHE A 419 -0.29 -15.03 -19.06
C PHE A 419 -0.28 -14.68 -20.56
N GLY A 420 -1.43 -14.27 -21.05
CA GLY A 420 -1.58 -13.77 -22.39
C GLY A 420 -2.75 -12.80 -22.50
N ASN A 421 -2.59 -11.80 -23.34
CA ASN A 421 -3.62 -10.81 -23.64
C ASN A 421 -3.59 -10.47 -25.14
N MET A 422 -4.72 -10.57 -25.79
CA MET A 422 -4.92 -10.28 -27.20
C MET A 422 -5.86 -9.09 -27.35
N GLU A 423 -5.41 -8.07 -28.08
CA GLU A 423 -6.23 -6.96 -28.55
C GLU A 423 -6.54 -7.17 -30.04
N TYR A 424 -7.82 -7.21 -30.40
CA TYR A 424 -8.27 -7.32 -31.76
C TYR A 424 -9.27 -6.20 -32.11
N SER A 425 -8.90 -5.34 -33.05
CA SER A 425 -9.70 -4.20 -33.52
C SER A 425 -10.16 -4.44 -34.98
N PRO A 426 -11.19 -5.29 -35.19
CA PRO A 426 -11.67 -5.60 -36.57
C PRO A 426 -12.22 -4.40 -37.30
N TRP A 427 -12.72 -3.42 -36.56
CA TRP A 427 -13.25 -2.16 -37.09
C TRP A 427 -12.81 -1.01 -36.20
N ASN A 428 -12.72 0.19 -36.72
CA ASN A 428 -12.31 1.37 -35.95
C ASN A 428 -13.22 1.68 -34.75
N TRP A 429 -14.47 1.24 -34.80
CA TRP A 429 -15.45 1.45 -33.75
C TRP A 429 -15.54 0.30 -32.72
N LEU A 430 -14.79 -0.79 -32.90
CA LEU A 430 -14.82 -1.94 -32.00
C LEU A 430 -13.42 -2.48 -31.73
N THR A 431 -13.05 -2.56 -30.48
CA THR A 431 -11.89 -3.28 -30.00
C THR A 431 -12.35 -4.40 -29.05
N LEU A 432 -11.94 -5.63 -29.33
CA LEU A 432 -12.13 -6.78 -28.47
C LEU A 432 -10.82 -7.09 -27.74
N ASN A 433 -10.93 -7.38 -26.46
CA ASN A 433 -9.79 -7.78 -25.64
C ASN A 433 -10.11 -9.13 -24.98
N VAL A 434 -9.19 -10.09 -25.11
CA VAL A 434 -9.28 -11.41 -24.47
C VAL A 434 -7.96 -11.67 -23.78
N GLY A 435 -8.01 -11.83 -22.47
CA GLY A 435 -6.85 -12.12 -21.63
C GLY A 435 -7.09 -13.30 -20.71
N GLY A 436 -6.02 -13.87 -20.24
CA GLY A 436 -6.07 -14.93 -19.24
C GLY A 436 -4.72 -15.17 -18.61
N ASN A 437 -4.74 -15.61 -17.38
CA ASN A 437 -3.57 -16.03 -16.62
C ASN A 437 -3.83 -17.43 -16.05
N TRP A 438 -2.90 -18.35 -16.30
CA TRP A 438 -2.84 -19.63 -15.62
C TRP A 438 -1.72 -19.59 -14.61
N GLU A 439 -2.03 -19.93 -13.37
CA GLU A 439 -1.09 -19.83 -12.27
C GLU A 439 -1.16 -21.06 -11.38
N ARG A 440 0.00 -21.50 -10.87
CA ARG A 440 0.13 -22.55 -9.87
C ARG A 440 0.91 -22.03 -8.68
N THR A 441 0.37 -22.26 -7.48
CA THR A 441 1.03 -21.93 -6.21
C THR A 441 1.24 -23.17 -5.36
N SER A 442 2.28 -23.15 -4.52
CA SER A 442 2.52 -24.19 -3.52
C SER A 442 1.73 -23.96 -2.23
N THR A 443 1.14 -22.78 -2.02
CA THR A 443 0.34 -22.49 -0.82
C THR A 443 -0.86 -23.41 -0.73
N THR A 444 -1.66 -23.51 -1.78
CA THR A 444 -2.78 -24.45 -1.89
C THR A 444 -2.43 -25.72 -2.65
N ASN A 445 -1.25 -25.77 -3.28
CA ASN A 445 -0.79 -26.83 -4.18
C ASN A 445 -1.67 -27.03 -5.43
N ASP A 446 -2.45 -26.02 -5.80
CA ASP A 446 -3.40 -26.04 -6.91
C ASP A 446 -3.04 -25.08 -8.05
N SER A 447 -3.83 -25.14 -9.12
CA SER A 447 -3.67 -24.33 -10.33
C SER A 447 -4.96 -23.62 -10.67
N TYR A 448 -4.86 -22.35 -11.00
CA TYR A 448 -5.99 -21.45 -11.22
C TYR A 448 -5.93 -20.81 -12.59
N PHE A 449 -7.09 -20.53 -13.16
CA PHE A 449 -7.20 -19.80 -14.41
C PHE A 449 -8.13 -18.59 -14.24
N SER A 450 -7.62 -17.40 -14.53
CA SER A 450 -8.33 -16.12 -14.40
C SER A 450 -8.54 -15.52 -15.78
N PRO A 451 -9.72 -15.66 -16.40
CA PRO A 451 -10.05 -15.08 -17.71
C PRO A 451 -10.50 -13.63 -17.60
N ARG A 452 -10.34 -12.88 -18.70
CA ARG A 452 -10.98 -11.60 -18.94
C ARG A 452 -11.40 -11.47 -20.38
N VAL A 453 -12.63 -10.96 -20.61
CA VAL A 453 -13.13 -10.62 -21.94
C VAL A 453 -13.72 -9.20 -21.88
N ALA A 454 -13.32 -8.35 -22.82
CA ALA A 454 -13.86 -6.99 -22.92
C ALA A 454 -14.20 -6.62 -24.36
N SER A 455 -15.20 -5.75 -24.49
CA SER A 455 -15.62 -5.16 -25.76
C SER A 455 -15.70 -3.65 -25.59
N ASN A 456 -14.87 -2.91 -26.33
CA ASN A 456 -14.83 -1.46 -26.31
C ASN A 456 -15.48 -0.95 -27.60
N PHE A 457 -16.59 -0.25 -27.46
CA PHE A 457 -17.28 0.45 -28.53
C PHE A 457 -16.76 1.89 -28.60
N ILE A 458 -15.94 2.17 -29.60
CA ILE A 458 -15.24 3.43 -29.79
C ILE A 458 -16.11 4.33 -30.67
N PHE A 459 -16.64 5.42 -30.09
CA PHE A 459 -17.47 6.38 -30.82
C PHE A 459 -16.61 7.34 -31.65
N ASN A 460 -15.46 7.71 -31.13
CA ASN A 460 -14.39 8.49 -31.75
C ASN A 460 -13.10 8.28 -30.94
N ASP A 461 -12.02 8.93 -31.34
CA ASP A 461 -10.70 8.76 -30.69
C ASP A 461 -10.70 9.13 -29.20
N SER A 462 -11.68 9.93 -28.74
CA SER A 462 -11.80 10.46 -27.38
C SER A 462 -12.91 9.83 -26.54
N GLN A 463 -13.73 8.93 -27.10
CA GLN A 463 -14.90 8.40 -26.39
C GLN A 463 -15.12 6.92 -26.66
N ALA A 464 -15.36 6.16 -25.59
CA ALA A 464 -15.67 4.74 -25.68
C ALA A 464 -16.64 4.28 -24.59
N LEU A 465 -17.48 3.29 -24.93
CA LEU A 465 -18.29 2.51 -24.01
C LEU A 465 -17.69 1.09 -23.92
N ARG A 466 -17.54 0.57 -22.71
CA ARG A 466 -16.92 -0.73 -22.44
C ARG A 466 -17.87 -1.67 -21.73
N PHE A 467 -17.76 -2.94 -22.06
CA PHE A 467 -18.34 -4.05 -21.30
C PHE A 467 -17.21 -5.02 -20.96
N VAL A 468 -17.07 -5.35 -19.69
CA VAL A 468 -16.01 -6.22 -19.22
C VAL A 468 -16.60 -7.35 -18.39
N TYR A 469 -16.11 -8.56 -18.63
CA TYR A 469 -16.27 -9.72 -17.78
C TYR A 469 -14.89 -10.17 -17.34
N SER A 470 -14.71 -10.41 -16.05
CA SER A 470 -13.45 -10.93 -15.51
C SER A 470 -13.69 -11.81 -14.29
N GLU A 471 -12.85 -12.82 -14.17
CA GLU A 471 -12.74 -13.65 -12.98
C GLU A 471 -11.34 -13.49 -12.39
N ALA A 472 -11.24 -13.54 -11.07
CA ALA A 472 -9.98 -13.55 -10.38
C ALA A 472 -10.03 -14.47 -9.18
N VAL A 473 -8.85 -14.91 -8.78
CA VAL A 473 -8.63 -15.78 -7.64
C VAL A 473 -7.65 -15.10 -6.69
N ARG A 474 -7.88 -15.25 -5.39
CA ARG A 474 -6.91 -14.99 -4.35
C ARG A 474 -6.64 -16.26 -3.58
N THR A 475 -5.38 -16.65 -3.44
CA THR A 475 -5.00 -17.75 -2.55
C THR A 475 -4.68 -17.21 -1.16
N PRO A 476 -4.89 -18.01 -0.11
CA PRO A 476 -4.40 -17.69 1.22
C PRO A 476 -2.91 -17.35 1.19
N ASP A 477 -2.48 -16.44 2.06
CA ASP A 477 -1.05 -16.20 2.26
C ASP A 477 -0.40 -17.36 3.04
N PRO A 478 0.93 -17.43 3.10
CA PRO A 478 1.61 -18.51 3.81
C PRO A 478 1.27 -18.60 5.29
N PHE A 479 0.96 -17.48 5.94
CA PHE A 479 0.57 -17.47 7.35
C PHE A 479 -0.89 -17.88 7.53
N GLU A 480 -1.82 -17.43 6.69
CA GLU A 480 -3.21 -17.91 6.70
C GLU A 480 -3.27 -19.43 6.52
N GLN A 481 -2.44 -19.99 5.62
CA GLN A 481 -2.45 -21.42 5.30
C GLN A 481 -1.78 -22.30 6.37
N ASN A 482 -0.74 -21.79 7.04
CA ASN A 482 0.06 -22.56 7.99
C ASN A 482 0.41 -21.72 9.24
N PRO A 483 -0.60 -21.26 9.99
CA PRO A 483 -0.33 -20.50 11.19
C PRO A 483 0.23 -21.42 12.28
N ASP A 484 1.50 -21.20 12.64
CA ASP A 484 2.12 -21.82 13.83
C ASP A 484 2.64 -20.71 14.73
N TYR A 485 1.69 -19.89 15.22
CA TYR A 485 1.98 -18.71 16.01
C TYR A 485 2.25 -19.08 17.47
N GLY A 486 3.33 -18.53 18.03
CA GLY A 486 3.65 -18.72 19.44
C GLY A 486 4.92 -17.98 19.85
N TYR A 487 5.00 -17.61 21.12
CA TYR A 487 6.15 -16.92 21.70
C TYR A 487 7.02 -17.88 22.51
N THR A 488 8.33 -17.86 22.29
CA THR A 488 9.29 -18.57 23.16
C THR A 488 9.74 -17.65 24.28
N LEU A 489 9.47 -18.06 25.52
CA LEU A 489 9.83 -17.30 26.72
C LEU A 489 11.32 -17.45 27.00
N ARG A 490 12.04 -16.34 27.16
CA ARG A 490 13.46 -16.28 27.46
C ARG A 490 13.74 -15.35 28.64
N ASN A 491 14.87 -15.57 29.33
CA ASN A 491 15.26 -14.74 30.47
C ASN A 491 14.13 -14.61 31.52
N VAL A 492 13.46 -15.73 31.78
CA VAL A 492 12.31 -15.81 32.70
C VAL A 492 12.74 -15.43 34.11
N SER A 493 11.98 -14.55 34.74
CA SER A 493 12.24 -14.11 36.12
C SER A 493 10.94 -13.85 36.88
N PRO A 494 10.87 -14.07 38.21
CA PRO A 494 11.96 -14.60 39.09
C PRO A 494 12.27 -16.08 38.85
N ASP A 495 13.38 -16.56 39.47
CA ASP A 495 13.88 -17.93 39.31
C ASP A 495 12.85 -19.03 39.68
N ASP A 496 11.87 -18.71 40.50
CA ASP A 496 10.78 -19.63 40.90
C ASP A 496 9.98 -20.11 39.65
N PHE A 497 9.99 -19.36 38.57
CA PHE A 497 9.32 -19.70 37.30
C PHE A 497 10.29 -20.17 36.20
N SER A 498 11.52 -20.53 36.56
CA SER A 498 12.54 -21.00 35.61
C SER A 498 12.13 -22.24 34.79
N ALA A 499 11.09 -22.96 35.20
CA ALA A 499 10.52 -24.07 34.44
C ALA A 499 9.92 -23.59 33.08
N LEU A 500 9.60 -22.32 32.96
CA LEU A 500 9.10 -21.71 31.71
C LEU A 500 10.22 -21.19 30.79
N GLU A 501 11.48 -21.27 31.18
CA GLU A 501 12.60 -20.89 30.32
C GLU A 501 12.65 -21.77 29.07
N GLY A 502 12.57 -21.16 27.88
CA GLY A 502 12.49 -21.85 26.60
C GLY A 502 11.13 -22.49 26.30
N PHE A 503 10.13 -22.28 27.15
CA PHE A 503 8.76 -22.72 26.87
C PHE A 503 8.17 -21.86 25.72
N ARG A 504 7.55 -22.51 24.75
CA ARG A 504 6.85 -21.82 23.67
C ARG A 504 5.37 -21.79 23.99
N VAL A 505 4.84 -20.60 24.24
CA VAL A 505 3.41 -20.34 24.46
C VAL A 505 2.74 -20.30 23.10
N THR A 506 1.86 -21.26 22.82
CA THR A 506 1.13 -21.39 21.56
C THR A 506 -0.34 -21.02 21.71
N MET A 507 -1.08 -21.01 20.62
CA MET A 507 -2.52 -20.81 20.67
C MET A 507 -3.25 -21.90 21.46
N ASP A 508 -2.75 -23.14 21.45
CA ASP A 508 -3.30 -24.23 22.27
C ASP A 508 -3.19 -23.95 23.77
N ASP A 509 -2.07 -23.34 24.19
CA ASP A 509 -1.84 -22.98 25.58
C ASP A 509 -2.73 -21.77 25.99
N ILE A 510 -3.07 -20.90 25.04
CA ILE A 510 -3.92 -19.74 25.28
C ILE A 510 -5.40 -20.17 25.29
N ASN A 511 -5.88 -20.67 24.17
CA ASN A 511 -7.26 -21.10 24.00
C ASN A 511 -7.37 -22.28 23.02
N PRO A 512 -7.45 -23.54 23.49
CA PRO A 512 -7.48 -24.70 22.62
C PRO A 512 -8.72 -24.79 21.73
N TYR A 513 -9.82 -24.12 22.09
CA TYR A 513 -11.00 -24.07 21.22
C TYR A 513 -10.70 -23.27 19.96
N ILE A 514 -10.13 -22.07 20.11
CA ILE A 514 -9.71 -21.24 18.98
C ILE A 514 -8.61 -21.95 18.17
N ALA A 515 -7.64 -22.56 18.81
CA ALA A 515 -6.58 -23.30 18.13
C ALA A 515 -7.13 -24.40 17.22
N GLN A 516 -8.12 -25.17 17.70
CA GLN A 516 -8.76 -26.23 16.89
C GLN A 516 -9.50 -25.66 15.67
N THR A 517 -10.16 -24.51 15.81
CA THR A 517 -10.87 -23.88 14.68
C THR A 517 -9.95 -23.16 13.71
N THR A 518 -8.79 -22.72 14.16
CA THR A 518 -7.79 -21.99 13.33
C THR A 518 -6.86 -22.93 12.58
N LEU A 519 -6.51 -24.08 13.15
CA LEU A 519 -5.55 -25.04 12.60
C LEU A 519 -6.23 -26.24 11.92
N GLY A 520 -7.55 -26.29 11.84
CA GLY A 520 -8.32 -27.51 11.53
C GLY A 520 -8.61 -27.76 10.07
N GLU A 521 -8.55 -26.78 9.19
CA GLU A 521 -8.93 -26.91 7.79
C GLU A 521 -7.91 -26.29 6.85
N ASP A 522 -7.62 -26.99 5.73
CA ASP A 522 -6.86 -26.40 4.61
C ASP A 522 -7.73 -25.32 3.96
N LEU A 523 -7.26 -24.08 3.95
CA LEU A 523 -7.96 -22.98 3.28
C LEU A 523 -7.92 -23.17 1.76
N GLU A 524 -9.05 -22.90 1.13
CA GLU A 524 -9.19 -22.84 -0.32
C GLU A 524 -8.99 -21.39 -0.83
N GLU A 525 -9.03 -21.21 -2.14
CA GLU A 525 -8.96 -19.89 -2.75
C GLU A 525 -10.25 -19.10 -2.58
N GLU A 526 -10.13 -17.77 -2.54
CA GLU A 526 -11.25 -16.85 -2.71
C GLU A 526 -11.49 -16.60 -4.20
N ASN A 527 -12.75 -16.49 -4.59
CA ASN A 527 -13.17 -16.28 -5.96
C ASN A 527 -13.97 -15.00 -6.15
N ILE A 528 -13.72 -14.26 -7.24
CA ILE A 528 -14.54 -13.12 -7.65
C ILE A 528 -14.92 -13.25 -9.12
N THR A 529 -16.20 -13.01 -9.42
CA THR A 529 -16.72 -12.84 -10.77
C THR A 529 -17.25 -11.41 -10.89
N SER A 530 -16.73 -10.66 -11.86
CA SER A 530 -17.04 -9.23 -12.04
C SER A 530 -17.64 -8.94 -13.40
N TYR A 531 -18.69 -8.13 -13.40
CA TYR A 531 -19.32 -7.54 -14.58
C TYR A 531 -19.22 -6.02 -14.50
N GLU A 532 -18.65 -5.41 -15.54
CA GLU A 532 -18.49 -3.96 -15.62
C GLU A 532 -19.11 -3.42 -16.91
N ILE A 533 -19.76 -2.26 -16.78
CA ILE A 533 -20.08 -1.35 -17.86
C ILE A 533 -19.47 0.00 -17.56
N SER A 534 -18.67 0.54 -18.47
CA SER A 534 -18.04 1.84 -18.22
C SER A 534 -17.98 2.69 -19.48
N TYR A 535 -18.09 4.00 -19.27
CA TYR A 535 -17.95 5.00 -20.30
C TYR A 535 -16.77 5.92 -20.00
N PHE A 536 -15.91 6.14 -20.98
CA PHE A 536 -14.87 7.15 -20.94
C PHE A 536 -15.09 8.19 -22.03
N GLY A 537 -14.96 9.47 -21.69
CA GLY A 537 -15.05 10.60 -22.62
C GLY A 537 -14.06 11.71 -22.31
N GLN A 538 -13.37 12.19 -23.33
CA GLN A 538 -12.56 13.39 -23.33
C GLN A 538 -13.24 14.41 -24.23
N PHE A 539 -13.61 15.56 -23.66
CA PHE A 539 -14.41 16.57 -24.34
C PHE A 539 -13.65 17.88 -24.41
N GLN A 540 -13.27 18.26 -25.61
CA GLN A 540 -12.70 19.59 -25.87
C GLN A 540 -13.77 20.63 -25.84
N MET A 541 -13.69 21.62 -24.97
CA MET A 541 -14.48 22.84 -24.92
C MET A 541 -13.61 24.02 -25.35
N GLN A 542 -14.18 25.20 -25.52
CA GLN A 542 -13.46 26.36 -26.09
C GLN A 542 -12.12 26.66 -25.35
N GLU A 543 -12.14 26.64 -24.03
CA GLU A 543 -10.97 26.95 -23.19
C GLU A 543 -10.71 25.86 -22.11
N ALA A 544 -11.39 24.73 -22.23
CA ALA A 544 -11.29 23.67 -21.22
C ALA A 544 -11.27 22.29 -21.85
N LEU A 545 -10.66 21.35 -21.13
CA LEU A 545 -10.65 19.95 -21.45
C LEU A 545 -11.31 19.18 -20.29
N LEU A 546 -12.39 18.47 -20.59
CA LEU A 546 -13.07 17.62 -19.60
C LEU A 546 -12.78 16.16 -19.87
N TYR A 547 -12.23 15.48 -18.88
CA TYR A 547 -12.20 14.03 -18.79
C TYR A 547 -13.33 13.55 -17.89
N LEU A 548 -14.03 12.52 -18.34
CA LEU A 548 -15.12 11.90 -17.58
C LEU A 548 -15.03 10.38 -17.72
N GLU A 549 -15.02 9.68 -16.61
CA GLU A 549 -15.20 8.23 -16.58
C GLU A 549 -16.34 7.88 -15.63
N VAL A 550 -17.26 7.05 -16.10
CA VAL A 550 -18.36 6.50 -15.29
C VAL A 550 -18.31 4.98 -15.40
N ARG A 551 -18.32 4.31 -14.27
CA ARG A 551 -18.29 2.85 -14.16
C ARG A 551 -19.50 2.37 -13.36
N GLY A 552 -20.23 1.38 -13.84
CA GLY A 552 -21.17 0.57 -13.07
C GLY A 552 -20.61 -0.86 -12.99
N PHE A 553 -20.77 -1.49 -11.84
CA PHE A 553 -20.23 -2.84 -11.61
C PHE A 553 -21.18 -3.70 -10.77
N ARG A 554 -20.98 -5.02 -10.91
CA ARG A 554 -21.51 -6.04 -10.04
C ARG A 554 -20.44 -7.11 -9.86
N ASP A 555 -20.05 -7.35 -8.62
CA ASP A 555 -19.03 -8.29 -8.21
C ASP A 555 -19.64 -9.36 -7.30
N GLU A 556 -19.40 -10.63 -7.60
CA GLU A 556 -19.83 -11.78 -6.83
C GLU A 556 -18.58 -12.41 -6.19
N LEU A 557 -18.45 -12.27 -4.86
CA LEU A 557 -17.34 -12.79 -4.08
C LEU A 557 -17.76 -14.06 -3.37
N ARG A 558 -17.00 -15.14 -3.51
CA ARG A 558 -17.30 -16.46 -2.97
C ARG A 558 -16.08 -17.04 -2.26
N ASP A 559 -16.35 -17.93 -1.32
CA ASP A 559 -15.33 -18.67 -0.58
C ASP A 559 -14.32 -17.74 0.12
N MET A 560 -14.80 -16.59 0.57
CA MET A 560 -13.95 -15.60 1.20
C MET A 560 -13.46 -16.11 2.55
N VAL A 561 -12.17 -15.95 2.80
CA VAL A 561 -11.57 -16.22 4.09
C VAL A 561 -12.10 -15.18 5.09
N GLY A 562 -12.94 -15.64 6.00
CA GLY A 562 -13.47 -14.88 7.10
C GLY A 562 -12.51 -14.88 8.29
N GLY A 563 -12.81 -14.02 9.24
CA GLY A 563 -12.00 -13.84 10.44
C GLY A 563 -10.99 -12.72 10.30
N VAL A 564 -10.97 -11.89 11.30
CA VAL A 564 -9.91 -10.92 11.53
C VAL A 564 -8.86 -11.62 12.37
N ILE A 565 -7.60 -11.48 12.01
CA ILE A 565 -6.49 -12.00 12.81
C ILE A 565 -6.44 -11.20 14.13
N LYS A 566 -7.35 -11.52 15.06
CA LYS A 566 -7.24 -11.18 16.46
C LYS A 566 -6.98 -12.46 17.23
N LEU A 567 -6.07 -12.44 18.18
CA LEU A 567 -5.77 -13.57 19.08
C LEU A 567 -7.02 -14.12 19.81
N GLU A 568 -8.10 -13.35 19.89
CA GLU A 568 -9.31 -13.67 20.61
C GLU A 568 -10.43 -14.28 19.73
N ASP A 569 -10.40 -14.06 18.39
CA ASP A 569 -11.48 -14.41 17.47
C ASP A 569 -10.96 -15.09 16.18
N TRP A 570 -9.89 -15.84 16.23
CA TRP A 570 -9.29 -16.48 15.08
C TRP A 570 -10.11 -17.68 14.61
N THR A 571 -10.95 -17.45 13.62
CA THR A 571 -11.53 -18.52 12.81
C THR A 571 -11.20 -18.25 11.36
N LEU A 572 -10.05 -18.75 10.89
CA LEU A 572 -9.69 -18.71 9.48
C LEU A 572 -10.43 -19.85 8.77
N ALA A 573 -11.45 -19.52 8.00
CA ALA A 573 -12.20 -20.46 7.17
C ALA A 573 -12.74 -19.75 5.93
N ASN A 574 -12.94 -20.48 4.85
CA ASN A 574 -13.66 -20.00 3.66
C ASN A 574 -15.16 -19.94 3.96
N SER A 575 -15.55 -19.08 4.87
CA SER A 575 -16.87 -19.06 5.51
C SER A 575 -17.77 -17.89 5.11
N LEU A 576 -17.29 -17.00 4.23
CA LEU A 576 -18.02 -15.80 3.86
C LEU A 576 -18.25 -15.69 2.36
N ALA A 577 -19.35 -15.05 2.00
CA ALA A 577 -19.62 -14.61 0.63
C ALA A 577 -20.21 -13.21 0.64
N ALA A 578 -20.01 -12.48 -0.46
CA ALA A 578 -20.59 -11.15 -0.64
C ALA A 578 -21.01 -10.91 -2.10
N ASP A 579 -22.08 -10.16 -2.27
CA ASP A 579 -22.45 -9.52 -3.53
C ASP A 579 -22.25 -8.01 -3.38
N GLN A 580 -21.47 -7.43 -4.26
CA GLN A 580 -21.21 -5.99 -4.33
C GLN A 580 -21.76 -5.43 -5.62
N GLN A 581 -22.42 -4.28 -5.55
CA GLN A 581 -22.85 -3.55 -6.75
C GLN A 581 -22.76 -2.05 -6.50
N GLY A 582 -22.53 -1.30 -7.56
CA GLY A 582 -22.41 0.13 -7.40
C GLY A 582 -22.04 0.88 -8.67
N PHE A 583 -21.71 2.14 -8.46
CA PHE A 583 -21.18 2.96 -9.55
C PHE A 583 -20.12 3.94 -9.05
N GLU A 584 -19.24 4.30 -9.96
CA GLU A 584 -18.11 5.20 -9.72
C GLU A 584 -18.07 6.27 -10.80
N ILE A 585 -17.70 7.47 -10.40
CA ILE A 585 -17.55 8.63 -11.30
C ILE A 585 -16.20 9.27 -11.01
N GLU A 586 -15.45 9.55 -12.07
CA GLU A 586 -14.24 10.34 -12.04
C GLU A 586 -14.32 11.43 -13.10
N ALA A 587 -14.08 12.68 -12.72
CA ALA A 587 -14.08 13.80 -13.63
C ALA A 587 -12.89 14.72 -13.37
N MET A 588 -12.25 15.21 -14.43
CA MET A 588 -11.21 16.23 -14.36
C MET A 588 -11.48 17.29 -15.43
N LEU A 589 -11.53 18.54 -15.00
CA LEU A 589 -11.76 19.68 -15.86
C LEU A 589 -10.54 20.62 -15.80
N GLU A 590 -9.88 20.76 -16.92
CA GLU A 590 -8.67 21.56 -17.06
C GLU A 590 -8.95 22.85 -17.84
N TYR A 591 -8.63 23.97 -17.20
CA TYR A 591 -8.53 25.30 -17.81
C TYR A 591 -7.05 25.74 -17.84
N PRO A 592 -6.67 26.77 -18.60
CA PRO A 592 -5.27 27.20 -18.69
C PRO A 592 -4.57 27.48 -17.37
N ALA A 593 -5.31 27.87 -16.34
CA ALA A 593 -4.74 28.21 -15.01
C ALA A 593 -5.48 27.51 -13.85
N THR A 594 -6.37 26.55 -14.12
CA THR A 594 -7.20 25.94 -13.07
C THR A 594 -7.54 24.51 -13.45
N THR A 595 -7.22 23.58 -12.55
CA THR A 595 -7.66 22.18 -12.66
C THR A 595 -8.67 21.88 -11.56
N LEU A 596 -9.80 21.28 -11.94
CA LEU A 596 -10.80 20.74 -11.03
C LEU A 596 -10.83 19.24 -11.18
N ARG A 597 -10.82 18.50 -10.08
CA ARG A 597 -10.97 17.05 -10.08
C ARG A 597 -12.06 16.64 -9.09
N ALA A 598 -12.87 15.67 -9.49
CA ALA A 598 -13.89 15.07 -8.64
C ALA A 598 -13.86 13.55 -8.77
N SER A 599 -14.01 12.85 -7.66
CA SER A 599 -14.27 11.42 -7.63
C SER A 599 -15.45 11.14 -6.70
N TYR A 600 -16.23 10.11 -7.04
CA TYR A 600 -17.34 9.64 -6.23
C TYR A 600 -17.56 8.16 -6.47
N ALA A 601 -17.87 7.43 -5.40
CA ALA A 601 -18.28 6.03 -5.45
C ALA A 601 -19.50 5.79 -4.58
N TYR A 602 -20.38 4.96 -5.07
CA TYR A 602 -21.49 4.35 -4.34
C TYR A 602 -21.31 2.84 -4.37
N LEU A 603 -21.36 2.21 -3.20
CA LEU A 603 -21.25 0.77 -3.01
C LEU A 603 -22.44 0.28 -2.18
N ASP A 604 -23.10 -0.75 -2.67
CA ASP A 604 -24.09 -1.55 -1.99
C ASP A 604 -23.54 -2.97 -1.84
N GLN A 605 -23.48 -3.49 -0.63
CA GLN A 605 -22.85 -4.78 -0.32
C GLN A 605 -23.79 -5.59 0.58
N ASP A 606 -24.10 -6.80 0.14
CA ASP A 606 -24.77 -7.83 0.91
C ASP A 606 -23.78 -8.94 1.27
N THR A 607 -23.73 -9.36 2.54
CA THR A 607 -22.83 -10.41 3.03
C THR A 607 -23.60 -11.51 3.72
N TRP A 608 -23.10 -12.75 3.63
CA TRP A 608 -23.68 -13.89 4.34
C TRP A 608 -22.63 -14.95 4.67
N TYR A 609 -22.92 -15.70 5.73
CA TYR A 609 -22.11 -16.81 6.18
C TYR A 609 -22.37 -18.06 5.33
N THR A 610 -21.31 -18.74 4.90
CA THR A 610 -21.33 -19.95 4.05
C THR A 610 -20.61 -21.13 4.68
N GLY A 611 -19.97 -20.94 5.83
CA GLY A 611 -19.21 -21.98 6.51
C GLY A 611 -20.07 -23.04 7.20
N ASP A 612 -19.41 -23.96 7.88
CA ASP A 612 -20.07 -24.98 8.71
C ASP A 612 -20.90 -24.33 9.84
N PRO A 613 -22.01 -24.96 10.24
CA PRO A 613 -22.87 -24.40 11.26
C PRO A 613 -22.13 -24.15 12.58
N ILE A 614 -22.07 -22.88 13.02
CA ILE A 614 -21.61 -22.52 14.37
C ILE A 614 -22.68 -22.99 15.36
N LEU A 615 -22.27 -23.69 16.42
CA LEU A 615 -23.19 -24.24 17.41
C LEU A 615 -23.10 -23.50 18.72
N ASP A 616 -24.25 -23.22 19.35
CA ASP A 616 -24.32 -22.68 20.70
C ASP A 616 -23.92 -23.74 21.77
N GLU A 617 -23.84 -23.33 23.04
CA GLU A 617 -23.48 -24.21 24.15
C GLU A 617 -24.44 -25.42 24.33
N ASN A 618 -25.63 -25.39 23.72
CA ASN A 618 -26.61 -26.45 23.73
C ASN A 618 -26.56 -27.35 22.48
N GLY A 619 -25.70 -27.08 21.54
CA GLY A 619 -25.57 -27.81 20.29
C GLY A 619 -26.58 -27.41 19.21
N ASN A 620 -27.26 -26.26 19.34
CA ASN A 620 -28.09 -25.70 18.28
C ASN A 620 -27.28 -24.74 17.41
N VAL A 621 -27.72 -24.54 16.16
CA VAL A 621 -27.09 -23.60 15.26
C VAL A 621 -27.24 -22.17 15.82
N ASP A 622 -26.11 -21.51 16.06
CA ASP A 622 -26.05 -20.11 16.47
C ASP A 622 -26.11 -19.20 15.25
N THR A 623 -27.30 -18.81 14.88
CA THR A 623 -27.53 -17.94 13.72
C THR A 623 -27.15 -16.48 13.99
N GLU A 624 -27.04 -16.07 15.23
CA GLU A 624 -26.65 -14.72 15.62
C GLU A 624 -25.13 -14.57 15.42
N GLU A 625 -24.34 -15.55 15.89
CA GLU A 625 -22.88 -15.56 15.67
C GLU A 625 -22.53 -15.64 14.19
N GLN A 626 -23.20 -16.51 13.41
CA GLN A 626 -23.00 -16.58 11.96
C GLN A 626 -23.28 -15.24 11.27
N LYS A 627 -24.31 -14.53 11.73
CA LYS A 627 -24.64 -13.21 11.20
C LYS A 627 -23.61 -12.17 11.61
N GLU A 628 -23.12 -12.20 12.85
CA GLU A 628 -22.06 -11.28 13.30
C GLU A 628 -20.78 -11.42 12.48
N GLN A 629 -20.39 -12.64 12.15
CA GLN A 629 -19.21 -12.88 11.30
C GLN A 629 -19.41 -12.34 9.87
N ALA A 630 -20.60 -12.51 9.29
CA ALA A 630 -20.90 -11.93 7.98
C ALA A 630 -20.92 -10.38 8.03
N GLU A 631 -21.52 -9.81 9.07
CA GLU A 631 -21.58 -8.36 9.27
C GLU A 631 -20.19 -7.73 9.48
N LEU A 632 -19.17 -8.47 9.94
CA LEU A 632 -17.80 -7.93 10.03
C LEU A 632 -17.27 -7.50 8.67
N LEU A 633 -17.52 -8.26 7.60
CA LEU A 633 -17.13 -7.90 6.26
C LEU A 633 -17.93 -6.69 5.73
N GLU A 634 -19.22 -6.63 6.02
CA GLU A 634 -20.09 -5.51 5.64
C GLU A 634 -19.66 -4.19 6.30
N ARG A 635 -19.29 -4.25 7.57
CA ARG A 635 -18.83 -3.08 8.35
C ARG A 635 -17.53 -2.45 7.83
N MET A 636 -16.72 -3.18 7.05
CA MET A 636 -15.49 -2.67 6.48
C MET A 636 -15.71 -1.85 5.20
N SER A 637 -16.90 -1.88 4.62
CA SER A 637 -17.25 -1.12 3.43
C SER A 637 -17.91 0.22 3.79
N VAL A 638 -17.75 1.20 2.91
CA VAL A 638 -18.43 2.49 3.00
C VAL A 638 -19.39 2.63 1.83
N THR A 639 -20.63 3.07 2.12
CA THR A 639 -21.67 3.23 1.08
C THR A 639 -21.34 4.39 0.13
N HIS A 640 -20.85 5.50 0.66
CA HIS A 640 -20.50 6.68 -0.14
C HIS A 640 -19.09 7.16 0.19
N SER A 641 -18.28 7.39 -0.83
CA SER A 641 -16.96 7.99 -0.70
C SER A 641 -16.63 8.89 -1.89
N GLY A 642 -15.69 9.82 -1.69
CA GLY A 642 -15.25 10.65 -2.79
C GLY A 642 -14.26 11.74 -2.43
N SER A 643 -13.88 12.52 -3.44
CA SER A 643 -13.02 13.67 -3.31
C SER A 643 -13.36 14.78 -4.27
N LEU A 644 -13.09 16.02 -3.87
CA LEU A 644 -13.14 17.21 -4.73
C LEU A 644 -11.82 17.95 -4.55
N ALA A 645 -11.17 18.33 -5.65
CA ALA A 645 -9.93 19.09 -5.61
C ALA A 645 -9.95 20.23 -6.62
N ILE A 646 -9.33 21.35 -6.25
CA ILE A 646 -9.09 22.50 -7.11
C ILE A 646 -7.62 22.90 -6.99
N ILE A 647 -7.00 23.14 -8.13
CA ILE A 647 -5.65 23.69 -8.22
C ILE A 647 -5.72 24.94 -9.11
N ARG A 648 -5.10 26.02 -8.69
CA ARG A 648 -5.07 27.27 -9.46
C ARG A 648 -3.71 27.92 -9.45
N ASP A 649 -3.22 28.21 -10.64
CA ASP A 649 -2.05 29.06 -10.85
C ASP A 649 -2.42 30.54 -10.66
N LEU A 650 -1.62 31.26 -9.91
CA LEU A 650 -1.79 32.66 -9.60
C LEU A 650 -0.62 33.50 -10.17
N PRO A 651 -0.80 34.82 -10.36
CA PRO A 651 0.31 35.70 -10.68
C PRO A 651 1.50 35.57 -9.72
N TRP A 652 2.67 36.00 -10.16
CA TRP A 652 3.92 35.97 -9.39
C TRP A 652 4.44 34.56 -9.05
N TYR A 653 4.16 33.58 -9.92
CA TYR A 653 4.58 32.17 -9.74
C TYR A 653 4.08 31.57 -8.42
N MET A 654 2.88 31.93 -8.02
CA MET A 654 2.19 31.33 -6.88
C MET A 654 1.21 30.28 -7.39
N LYS A 655 0.96 29.27 -6.55
CA LYS A 655 -0.07 28.25 -6.78
C LYS A 655 -0.87 28.05 -5.50
N ILE A 656 -2.17 27.91 -5.61
CA ILE A 656 -3.03 27.48 -4.51
C ILE A 656 -3.76 26.22 -4.89
N SER A 657 -4.00 25.37 -3.90
CA SER A 657 -4.87 24.21 -4.07
C SER A 657 -5.71 23.97 -2.83
N ALA A 658 -6.84 23.33 -3.01
CA ALA A 658 -7.67 22.81 -1.95
C ALA A 658 -8.23 21.46 -2.36
N ALA A 659 -8.39 20.54 -1.40
CA ALA A 659 -9.03 19.26 -1.60
C ALA A 659 -9.97 18.96 -0.44
N TYR A 660 -11.09 18.34 -0.72
CA TYR A 660 -12.04 17.81 0.26
C TYR A 660 -12.21 16.31 0.01
N TYR A 661 -12.04 15.53 1.04
CA TYR A 661 -12.17 14.09 1.02
C TYR A 661 -13.25 13.67 1.99
N TRP A 662 -14.07 12.69 1.61
CA TRP A 662 -15.11 12.14 2.49
C TRP A 662 -15.31 10.65 2.25
N ALA A 663 -15.74 9.97 3.32
CA ALA A 663 -16.25 8.60 3.29
C ALA A 663 -17.27 8.45 4.41
N ASP A 664 -18.33 7.68 4.18
CA ASP A 664 -19.32 7.37 5.21
C ASP A 664 -18.67 6.62 6.38
N GLN A 665 -19.41 6.53 7.46
CA GLN A 665 -19.05 5.73 8.61
C GLN A 665 -18.81 4.28 8.17
N PHE A 666 -17.68 3.77 8.60
CA PHE A 666 -17.23 2.44 8.23
C PHE A 666 -17.28 1.65 9.52
N GLU A 667 -17.32 1.46 10.43
CA GLU A 667 -17.56 0.66 11.62
C GLU A 667 -18.56 1.31 12.60
N ARG A 668 -19.16 0.50 13.49
CA ARG A 668 -20.17 0.99 14.43
C ARG A 668 -19.70 2.12 15.35
N LEU A 669 -18.40 2.27 15.54
CA LEU A 669 -17.79 3.16 16.52
C LEU A 669 -17.04 4.33 15.93
N ASN A 670 -16.81 4.35 14.60
CA ASN A 670 -16.11 5.42 13.93
C ASN A 670 -17.07 6.46 13.36
N GLU A 671 -16.66 7.72 13.41
CA GLU A 671 -17.36 8.78 12.71
C GLU A 671 -17.04 8.71 11.20
N GLN A 672 -17.90 9.32 10.39
CA GLN A 672 -17.58 9.48 8.97
C GLN A 672 -16.26 10.24 8.80
N PHE A 673 -15.50 9.87 7.78
CA PHE A 673 -14.27 10.58 7.42
C PHE A 673 -14.58 11.84 6.63
N GLU A 674 -14.11 12.99 7.10
CA GLU A 674 -14.18 14.25 6.37
C GLU A 674 -12.91 15.08 6.65
N ARG A 675 -12.17 15.44 5.58
CA ARG A 675 -10.97 16.25 5.68
C ARG A 675 -10.89 17.31 4.57
N ILE A 676 -10.46 18.50 4.92
CA ILE A 676 -10.15 19.58 3.98
C ILE A 676 -8.65 19.85 4.05
N ASP A 677 -7.99 19.76 2.90
CA ASP A 677 -6.59 20.14 2.73
C ASP A 677 -6.51 21.45 1.95
N GLY A 678 -5.56 22.30 2.33
CA GLY A 678 -5.26 23.53 1.62
C GLY A 678 -3.76 23.72 1.47
N ARG A 679 -3.30 24.16 0.30
CA ARG A 679 -1.88 24.46 0.07
C ARG A 679 -1.73 25.78 -0.67
N ILE A 680 -0.69 26.53 -0.30
CA ILE A 680 -0.18 27.68 -1.04
C ILE A 680 1.32 27.51 -1.25
N SER A 681 1.78 27.73 -2.47
CA SER A 681 3.20 27.71 -2.78
C SER A 681 3.63 28.88 -3.64
N LYS A 682 4.92 29.16 -3.60
CA LYS A 682 5.57 30.18 -4.44
C LYS A 682 6.89 29.66 -4.97
N GLN A 683 7.08 29.82 -6.26
CA GLN A 683 8.32 29.52 -6.95
C GLN A 683 9.21 30.76 -7.11
N PHE A 684 10.52 30.54 -7.04
CA PHE A 684 11.57 31.54 -7.18
C PHE A 684 12.59 31.02 -8.19
N PHE A 685 12.82 31.79 -9.25
CA PHE A 685 13.72 31.40 -10.32
C PHE A 685 15.04 32.18 -10.20
N GLY A 686 16.16 31.46 -10.18
CA GLY A 686 17.48 31.99 -10.32
C GLY A 686 18.14 31.51 -11.62
N PRO A 687 19.34 32.03 -11.97
CA PRO A 687 20.00 31.67 -13.22
C PRO A 687 20.36 30.18 -13.36
N ARG A 688 20.44 29.44 -12.26
CA ARG A 688 20.86 28.03 -12.20
C ARG A 688 20.05 27.20 -11.20
N TYR A 689 18.96 27.74 -10.67
CA TYR A 689 18.11 27.02 -9.73
C TYR A 689 16.66 27.47 -9.83
N ASN A 690 15.79 26.56 -9.48
CA ASN A 690 14.38 26.83 -9.19
C ASN A 690 14.12 26.41 -7.74
N ALA A 691 13.58 27.31 -6.93
CA ALA A 691 13.23 27.02 -5.54
C ALA A 691 11.74 27.21 -5.31
N GLU A 692 11.17 26.42 -4.43
CA GLU A 692 9.77 26.50 -4.01
C GLU A 692 9.69 26.61 -2.49
N LEU A 693 8.79 27.48 -2.00
CA LEU A 693 8.35 27.50 -0.61
C LEU A 693 6.85 27.20 -0.59
N ALA A 694 6.45 26.25 0.21
CA ALA A 694 5.05 25.82 0.34
C ALA A 694 4.60 25.74 1.78
N PHE A 695 3.33 26.08 2.01
CA PHE A 695 2.61 25.87 3.26
C PHE A 695 1.38 25.03 2.99
N THR A 696 1.15 23.99 3.80
CA THR A 696 0.00 23.08 3.68
C THR A 696 -0.71 23.00 5.03
N ILE A 697 -2.03 22.97 5.01
CA ILE A 697 -2.91 22.69 6.15
C ILE A 697 -3.79 21.49 5.81
N GLN A 698 -3.96 20.58 6.77
CA GLN A 698 -4.96 19.52 6.75
C GLN A 698 -5.89 19.75 7.94
N HIS A 699 -7.20 19.74 7.68
CA HIS A 699 -8.22 20.00 8.69
C HIS A 699 -9.26 18.89 8.69
N TYR A 700 -9.32 18.13 9.77
CA TYR A 700 -10.31 17.10 10.02
C TYR A 700 -11.59 17.73 10.57
N LEU A 701 -12.73 17.43 9.94
CA LEU A 701 -14.04 17.94 10.35
C LEU A 701 -14.65 17.09 11.48
N ASN A 702 -14.27 15.82 11.55
CA ASN A 702 -14.73 14.84 12.53
C ASN A 702 -13.59 14.39 13.45
N ARG A 703 -13.92 13.80 14.63
CA ARG A 703 -12.94 13.52 15.67
C ARG A 703 -12.12 12.26 15.46
N ASN A 704 -12.69 11.18 14.89
CA ASN A 704 -12.08 9.85 14.80
C ASN A 704 -12.21 9.22 13.43
N PRO A 705 -11.77 9.90 12.35
CA PRO A 705 -12.15 9.43 11.03
C PRO A 705 -11.27 8.33 10.47
N GLU A 706 -10.14 8.00 11.07
CA GLU A 706 -9.09 7.24 10.40
C GLU A 706 -8.71 5.93 11.10
N LEU A 707 -9.01 5.78 12.39
CA LEU A 707 -8.66 4.58 13.13
C LEU A 707 -9.77 3.55 13.07
N GLY A 708 -9.43 2.32 12.68
CA GLY A 708 -10.28 1.15 12.78
C GLY A 708 -10.54 0.69 14.23
N ARG A 709 -10.08 1.45 15.23
CA ARG A 709 -10.26 1.25 16.65
C ARG A 709 -10.87 2.49 17.30
N ASP A 710 -11.49 2.33 18.47
CA ASP A 710 -12.12 3.36 19.30
C ASP A 710 -11.22 4.50 19.79
N ASP A 711 -10.06 4.69 19.21
CA ASP A 711 -9.03 5.59 19.70
C ASP A 711 -9.13 6.99 19.07
N ASN A 712 -9.17 8.03 19.91
CA ASN A 712 -9.37 9.42 19.48
C ASN A 712 -8.10 10.09 18.93
N ILE A 713 -8.24 10.81 17.83
CA ILE A 713 -7.28 11.81 17.39
C ILE A 713 -7.79 13.18 17.84
N ASP A 714 -7.11 13.82 18.78
CA ASP A 714 -7.56 15.10 19.33
C ASP A 714 -7.25 16.34 18.45
N HIS A 715 -6.34 16.22 17.50
CA HIS A 715 -5.91 17.37 16.71
C HIS A 715 -6.60 17.44 15.36
N HIS A 716 -7.54 18.37 15.24
CA HIS A 716 -8.23 18.67 13.98
C HIS A 716 -7.37 19.35 12.92
N ASN A 717 -6.22 19.92 13.28
CA ASN A 717 -5.40 20.68 12.34
C ASN A 717 -3.97 20.18 12.32
N GLN A 718 -3.46 19.97 11.12
CA GLN A 718 -2.04 19.69 10.88
C GLN A 718 -1.48 20.75 9.92
N PHE A 719 -0.27 21.23 10.20
CA PHE A 719 0.39 22.28 9.45
C PHE A 719 1.75 21.79 8.97
N PHE A 720 2.10 22.11 7.74
CA PHE A 720 3.38 21.73 7.14
C PHE A 720 3.98 22.89 6.37
N VAL A 721 5.29 23.06 6.50
CA VAL A 721 6.10 23.97 5.69
C VAL A 721 7.13 23.16 4.93
N ALA A 722 7.28 23.40 3.64
CA ALA A 722 8.28 22.75 2.81
C ALA A 722 9.06 23.78 2.00
N ALA A 723 10.36 23.53 1.87
CA ALA A 723 11.24 24.25 0.98
C ALA A 723 11.96 23.26 0.07
N ALA A 724 11.88 23.50 -1.24
CA ALA A 724 12.54 22.66 -2.25
C ALA A 724 13.44 23.52 -3.14
N VAL A 725 14.51 22.94 -3.65
CA VAL A 725 15.42 23.58 -4.62
C VAL A 725 15.86 22.55 -5.67
N ARG A 726 15.88 22.98 -6.93
CA ARG A 726 16.34 22.21 -8.09
C ARG A 726 17.45 23.00 -8.79
N PHE A 727 18.49 22.27 -9.21
CA PHE A 727 19.66 22.84 -9.90
C PHE A 727 19.79 22.28 -11.30
#